data_a5d45f5720b92ccc68f03d68bb35c768
#
_entry.id   a5d45f5720b92ccc68f03d68bb35c768
#
_cell.length_a   1.000
_cell.length_b   1.000
_cell.length_c   1.000
_cell.angle_alpha   90.00
_cell.angle_beta   90.00
_cell.angle_gamma   90.00
#
_symmetry.space_group_name_H-M   'P 1'
#
loop_
_entity.id
_entity.type
_entity.pdbx_description
1 polymer ?
#
loop_
_entity_poly.entity_id
_entity_poly.type
_entity_poly.pdbx_seq_one_letter_code
_entity_poly.pdbx_strand_id
1 'polypeptide(L)'
;AEGALSEVHSILQRMRELSVQAANDTLTQQDRQYIQLEIDQLKSEIDRTSTATQFNKKRLLDGSSAGLWSSNDLSTKAYIRGSLRQIDRFGQKSAFEGNYKIKINANPGQAEAMKTDIFTIKHKNVVMGASLNDQAGVSGLRVDNLPAGTYTVKTTAAADADAQVTGQYGFPEKYHKLESVAMAAAAGNAGKQFKISVAGSAEQEITLEGTDTGTTVAQKIRDLNIEGLVVQDSGTNKFTLISTKGEIKITDGTTTGGGTPVFGADTKDSDEVPVNFNDLLASPIDNDKLTGNASILYEVVSVNAQSKSVTLKATANVLNPDGTVTTKVNDNIVLTEGGEVDLSESLGLGAKDSGAFKLTLKNGMTGLFSVGSKFVHNVTKEAAANAQTVEISGTQTETWPFKWGGSVTDAPLKFGLDASKVKEKELHFRNFYLNSKNGTVYEGDIVLKTNATQMTADKTLATFEAAYIGQVAKKDVHLRDLNKFWDSQGRFLLTDPQTINIAQGDGKNTSITLYATDTLAELRSKLNGAIANGLGQARFAVSHANSFVTFVEEGTKQEYGLETVPGTFIIRSMVAGAAGRLSFSGDEDLIKALSLNVVQEAKENSFTASIYDAHNGATVVNNVTVSGNQLIGVIHPNVDVEFDPMANIKVEWNENLRNFELKKINTPYETILHLVDNSTVFQVGANEGEDVAIDIGNMSADALGGTRVIVTDRTSAARAISILDNAIAKVSTQRAKIGAFQNSLEHTVTNLTTTGTNLTAAESRIRDADMSQEMLNFTKLQILSQSGTAMLAQANQLPQTVLSLIRG
;
A
#
# COMPACT_ATOMS: atom_id res chain seq x y z
N ALA A 1 10.66 46.49 -15.00
CA ALA A 1 9.46 45.68 -14.71
C ALA A 1 8.90 45.04 -16.00
N GLU A 2 8.63 45.82 -17.07
CA GLU A 2 8.01 45.25 -18.29
C GLU A 2 8.85 44.13 -18.90
N GLY A 3 10.18 44.29 -19.04
CA GLY A 3 11.06 43.25 -19.57
C GLY A 3 11.02 41.99 -18.74
N ALA A 4 11.05 42.11 -17.40
CA ALA A 4 10.95 40.96 -16.49
C ALA A 4 9.58 40.26 -16.57
N LEU A 5 8.48 41.02 -16.71
CA LEU A 5 7.15 40.46 -16.93
C LEU A 5 7.01 39.78 -18.29
N SER A 6 7.70 40.25 -19.33
CA SER A 6 7.76 39.56 -20.61
C SER A 6 8.45 38.22 -20.50
N GLU A 7 9.52 38.12 -19.69
CA GLU A 7 10.21 36.88 -19.39
C GLU A 7 9.29 35.91 -18.60
N VAL A 8 8.66 36.37 -17.53
CA VAL A 8 7.69 35.59 -16.75
C VAL A 8 6.55 35.08 -17.65
N HIS A 9 6.04 35.89 -18.56
CA HIS A 9 5.02 35.51 -19.54
C HIS A 9 5.50 34.37 -20.44
N SER A 10 6.73 34.45 -20.94
CA SER A 10 7.31 33.40 -21.80
C SER A 10 7.53 32.09 -21.02
N ILE A 11 7.97 32.19 -19.77
CA ILE A 11 8.12 31.01 -18.88
C ILE A 11 6.75 30.36 -18.67
N LEU A 12 5.70 31.11 -18.34
CA LEU A 12 4.35 30.57 -18.15
C LEU A 12 3.79 29.91 -19.41
N GLN A 13 4.06 30.48 -20.60
CA GLN A 13 3.69 29.86 -21.88
C GLN A 13 4.42 28.52 -22.05
N ARG A 14 5.72 28.46 -21.75
CA ARG A 14 6.49 27.21 -21.78
C ARG A 14 5.94 26.16 -20.80
N MET A 15 5.63 26.56 -19.57
CA MET A 15 4.98 25.67 -18.59
C MET A 15 3.62 25.17 -19.09
N ARG A 16 2.85 26.00 -19.79
CA ARG A 16 1.57 25.61 -20.38
C ARG A 16 1.75 24.58 -21.49
N GLU A 17 2.72 24.77 -22.40
CA GLU A 17 3.07 23.80 -23.44
C GLU A 17 3.42 22.45 -22.83
N LEU A 18 4.29 22.45 -21.83
CA LEU A 18 4.69 21.27 -21.08
C LEU A 18 3.49 20.57 -20.42
N SER A 19 2.57 21.35 -19.85
CA SER A 19 1.36 20.81 -19.21
C SER A 19 0.42 20.18 -20.25
N VAL A 20 0.27 20.79 -21.43
CA VAL A 20 -0.50 20.21 -22.55
C VAL A 20 0.14 18.92 -23.05
N GLN A 21 1.47 18.89 -23.16
CA GLN A 21 2.22 17.71 -23.51
C GLN A 21 1.98 16.59 -22.48
N ALA A 22 2.11 16.90 -21.17
CA ALA A 22 1.92 15.95 -20.08
C ALA A 22 0.47 15.43 -19.95
N ALA A 23 -0.52 16.19 -20.41
CA ALA A 23 -1.92 15.79 -20.43
C ALA A 23 -2.25 14.74 -21.51
N ASN A 24 -1.31 14.44 -22.40
CA ASN A 24 -1.48 13.45 -23.45
C ASN A 24 -1.20 12.01 -22.92
N ASP A 25 -2.05 11.05 -23.27
CA ASP A 25 -1.90 9.65 -22.87
C ASP A 25 -0.73 8.90 -23.55
N THR A 26 -0.09 9.52 -24.55
CA THR A 26 1.07 8.92 -25.25
C THR A 26 2.35 8.97 -24.43
N LEU A 27 2.42 9.77 -23.36
CA LEU A 27 3.59 9.89 -22.51
C LEU A 27 3.59 8.85 -21.39
N THR A 28 4.80 8.32 -21.12
CA THR A 28 5.03 7.46 -19.97
C THR A 28 5.01 8.26 -18.65
N GLN A 29 4.90 7.57 -17.53
CA GLN A 29 5.01 8.20 -16.21
C GLN A 29 6.39 8.85 -16.00
N GLN A 30 7.44 8.26 -16.56
CA GLN A 30 8.79 8.79 -16.46
C GLN A 30 8.97 10.08 -17.25
N ASP A 31 8.38 10.15 -18.46
CA ASP A 31 8.39 11.39 -19.27
C ASP A 31 7.69 12.53 -18.53
N ARG A 32 6.53 12.24 -17.89
CA ARG A 32 5.82 13.24 -17.06
C ARG A 32 6.64 13.69 -15.86
N GLN A 33 7.46 12.81 -15.27
CA GLN A 33 8.40 13.23 -14.21
C GLN A 33 9.47 14.18 -14.71
N TYR A 34 10.06 13.93 -15.88
CA TYR A 34 11.03 14.83 -16.47
C TYR A 34 10.41 16.20 -16.79
N ILE A 35 9.18 16.20 -17.29
CA ILE A 35 8.42 17.42 -17.49
C ILE A 35 8.16 18.16 -16.17
N GLN A 36 7.84 17.41 -15.09
CA GLN A 36 7.64 18.02 -13.76
C GLN A 36 8.92 18.70 -13.25
N LEU A 37 10.09 18.08 -13.45
CA LEU A 37 11.37 18.67 -13.06
C LEU A 37 11.65 19.97 -13.85
N GLU A 38 11.36 20.01 -15.16
CA GLU A 38 11.47 21.24 -15.97
C GLU A 38 10.52 22.31 -15.44
N ILE A 39 9.27 21.96 -15.15
CA ILE A 39 8.29 22.88 -14.56
C ILE A 39 8.77 23.44 -13.22
N ASP A 40 9.36 22.60 -12.35
CA ASP A 40 9.85 23.05 -11.04
C ASP A 40 11.05 24.01 -11.17
N GLN A 41 11.90 23.82 -12.16
CA GLN A 41 12.96 24.77 -12.50
C GLN A 41 12.38 26.10 -13.03
N LEU A 42 11.37 26.02 -13.90
CA LEU A 42 10.69 27.20 -14.42
C LEU A 42 9.97 28.01 -13.34
N LYS A 43 9.36 27.33 -12.34
CA LYS A 43 8.82 27.99 -11.13
C LYS A 43 9.90 28.75 -10.37
N SER A 44 11.04 28.10 -10.14
CA SER A 44 12.17 28.72 -9.44
C SER A 44 12.69 29.95 -10.19
N GLU A 45 12.66 29.92 -11.52
CA GLU A 45 13.06 31.07 -12.35
C GLU A 45 12.05 32.22 -12.28
N ILE A 46 10.73 31.94 -12.21
CA ILE A 46 9.71 32.94 -11.93
C ILE A 46 9.99 33.64 -10.59
N ASP A 47 10.25 32.86 -9.54
CA ASP A 47 10.53 33.38 -8.21
C ASP A 47 11.83 34.18 -8.18
N ARG A 48 12.88 33.74 -8.88
CA ARG A 48 14.12 34.47 -9.04
C ARG A 48 13.86 35.83 -9.74
N THR A 49 13.13 35.81 -10.85
CA THR A 49 12.80 37.03 -11.62
C THR A 49 11.98 37.98 -10.77
N SER A 50 10.98 37.47 -10.01
CA SER A 50 10.13 38.29 -9.15
C SER A 50 10.89 38.96 -8.00
N THR A 51 11.87 38.26 -7.41
CA THR A 51 12.65 38.81 -6.29
C THR A 51 13.87 39.63 -6.69
N ALA A 52 14.49 39.31 -7.84
CA ALA A 52 15.68 40.00 -8.33
C ALA A 52 15.34 41.33 -9.04
N THR A 53 14.13 41.47 -9.58
CA THR A 53 13.73 42.69 -10.30
C THR A 53 13.52 43.86 -9.33
N GLN A 54 14.47 44.78 -9.31
CA GLN A 54 14.43 45.96 -8.43
C GLN A 54 14.81 47.22 -9.15
N PHE A 55 14.36 48.36 -8.65
CA PHE A 55 14.77 49.67 -9.04
C PHE A 55 15.02 50.51 -7.77
N ASN A 56 16.18 51.15 -7.70
CA ASN A 56 16.58 51.95 -6.56
C ASN A 56 16.35 51.25 -5.21
N LYS A 57 16.75 49.93 -5.09
CA LYS A 57 16.57 49.07 -3.92
C LYS A 57 15.11 48.69 -3.58
N LYS A 58 14.12 49.16 -4.35
CA LYS A 58 12.73 48.74 -4.23
C LYS A 58 12.50 47.54 -5.15
N ARG A 59 11.97 46.42 -4.62
CA ARG A 59 11.51 45.29 -5.42
C ARG A 59 10.22 45.66 -6.14
N LEU A 60 10.09 45.25 -7.38
CA LEU A 60 8.98 45.68 -8.21
C LEU A 60 7.91 44.61 -8.44
N LEU A 61 8.28 43.28 -8.36
CA LEU A 61 7.40 42.19 -8.78
C LEU A 61 6.97 41.26 -7.63
N ASP A 62 7.43 41.53 -6.41
CA ASP A 62 7.07 40.73 -5.22
C ASP A 62 5.78 41.22 -4.52
N GLY A 63 5.09 42.21 -5.11
CA GLY A 63 3.87 42.83 -4.57
C GLY A 63 4.11 43.93 -3.54
N SER A 64 5.32 44.09 -3.02
CA SER A 64 5.63 45.10 -2.03
C SER A 64 5.48 46.53 -2.57
N SER A 65 5.56 46.72 -3.90
CA SER A 65 5.34 48.01 -4.59
C SER A 65 3.88 48.36 -4.76
N ALA A 66 2.93 47.45 -4.49
CA ALA A 66 1.50 47.74 -4.50
C ALA A 66 0.95 47.94 -3.09
N GLY A 67 1.39 47.11 -2.15
CA GLY A 67 0.98 47.23 -0.75
C GLY A 67 1.75 46.28 0.14
N LEU A 68 1.71 46.52 1.43
CA LEU A 68 2.26 45.65 2.44
C LEU A 68 1.13 44.99 3.23
N TRP A 69 1.37 43.79 3.67
CA TRP A 69 0.42 43.06 4.50
C TRP A 69 1.12 42.30 5.62
N SER A 70 0.39 42.07 6.69
CA SER A 70 0.77 41.11 7.76
C SER A 70 -0.47 40.43 8.31
N SER A 71 -0.28 39.22 8.84
CA SER A 71 -1.34 38.46 9.48
C SER A 71 -0.86 37.96 10.84
N ASN A 72 -1.79 37.78 11.78
CA ASN A 72 -1.53 37.12 13.06
C ASN A 72 -1.43 35.60 12.93
N ASP A 73 -1.73 35.04 11.75
CA ASP A 73 -1.63 33.62 11.46
C ASP A 73 -0.69 33.39 10.27
N LEU A 74 0.35 32.56 10.49
CA LEU A 74 1.36 32.22 9.49
C LEU A 74 0.81 31.46 8.28
N SER A 75 -0.31 30.78 8.42
CA SER A 75 -0.97 30.06 7.33
C SER A 75 -1.82 30.96 6.43
N THR A 76 -2.12 32.18 6.89
CA THR A 76 -2.88 33.18 6.12
C THR A 76 -1.92 34.04 5.33
N LYS A 77 -2.06 34.03 4.00
CA LYS A 77 -1.28 34.82 3.05
C LYS A 77 -2.20 35.81 2.31
N ALA A 78 -1.71 36.99 2.02
CA ALA A 78 -2.40 37.94 1.14
C ALA A 78 -1.58 38.22 -0.12
N TYR A 79 -2.22 38.23 -1.27
CA TYR A 79 -1.63 38.55 -2.56
C TYR A 79 -2.25 39.84 -3.09
N ILE A 80 -1.47 40.92 -3.13
CA ILE A 80 -1.94 42.18 -3.62
C ILE A 80 -1.69 42.24 -5.12
N ARG A 81 -2.77 42.35 -5.91
CA ARG A 81 -2.75 42.30 -7.37
C ARG A 81 -2.66 43.70 -8.01
N GLY A 82 -2.80 44.74 -7.24
CA GLY A 82 -2.80 46.12 -7.78
C GLY A 82 -3.08 47.14 -6.71
N SER A 83 -3.46 48.36 -7.13
CA SER A 83 -3.65 49.50 -6.24
C SER A 83 -4.63 49.23 -5.11
N LEU A 84 -4.26 49.61 -3.92
CA LEU A 84 -5.16 49.74 -2.77
C LEU A 84 -5.82 51.15 -2.74
N ARG A 85 -5.41 52.06 -3.62
CA ARG A 85 -5.99 53.40 -3.72
C ARG A 85 -7.27 53.36 -4.55
N GLN A 86 -8.27 54.05 -4.07
CA GLN A 86 -9.56 54.21 -4.72
C GLN A 86 -10.04 55.66 -4.58
N ILE A 87 -10.94 56.04 -5.48
CA ILE A 87 -11.62 57.31 -5.37
C ILE A 87 -12.90 57.09 -4.59
N ASP A 88 -13.05 57.78 -3.45
CA ASP A 88 -14.22 57.69 -2.64
C ASP A 88 -15.46 58.33 -3.31
N ARG A 89 -16.63 58.15 -2.68
CA ARG A 89 -17.88 58.74 -3.18
C ARG A 89 -17.90 60.26 -3.23
N PHE A 90 -16.90 60.91 -2.63
CA PHE A 90 -16.74 62.36 -2.65
C PHE A 90 -15.68 62.82 -3.65
N GLY A 91 -15.13 61.92 -4.42
CA GLY A 91 -14.07 62.22 -5.39
C GLY A 91 -12.68 62.34 -4.79
N GLN A 92 -12.52 62.00 -3.52
CA GLN A 92 -11.21 62.07 -2.87
C GLN A 92 -10.46 60.73 -3.03
N LYS A 93 -9.15 60.82 -3.28
CA LYS A 93 -8.27 59.66 -3.32
C LYS A 93 -8.03 59.17 -1.90
N SER A 94 -8.43 57.94 -1.62
CA SER A 94 -8.21 57.27 -0.33
C SER A 94 -7.50 55.93 -0.51
N ALA A 95 -6.65 55.56 0.43
CA ALA A 95 -6.07 54.24 0.46
C ALA A 95 -6.99 53.27 1.24
N PHE A 96 -7.12 52.04 0.74
CA PHE A 96 -7.79 50.98 1.44
C PHE A 96 -6.79 50.32 2.40
N GLU A 97 -6.66 50.93 3.56
CA GLU A 97 -5.76 50.53 4.63
C GLU A 97 -6.53 50.14 5.89
N GLY A 98 -5.95 49.28 6.71
CA GLY A 98 -6.56 48.96 7.99
C GLY A 98 -6.33 47.53 8.46
N ASN A 99 -6.97 47.20 9.56
CA ASN A 99 -7.00 45.88 10.16
C ASN A 99 -8.35 45.22 9.88
N TYR A 100 -8.33 44.06 9.23
CA TYR A 100 -9.54 43.34 8.88
C TYR A 100 -9.58 42.01 9.62
N LYS A 101 -10.64 41.81 10.41
CA LYS A 101 -10.92 40.55 11.09
C LYS A 101 -11.75 39.66 10.18
N ILE A 102 -11.17 38.54 9.78
CA ILE A 102 -11.80 37.57 8.90
C ILE A 102 -12.28 36.40 9.77
N LYS A 103 -13.58 36.12 9.73
CA LYS A 103 -14.22 34.96 10.39
C LYS A 103 -14.61 33.94 9.33
N ILE A 104 -14.17 32.70 9.50
CA ILE A 104 -14.38 31.62 8.56
C ILE A 104 -15.13 30.49 9.24
N ASN A 105 -16.22 30.05 8.63
CA ASN A 105 -16.98 28.88 8.97
C ASN A 105 -16.83 27.86 7.84
N ALA A 106 -16.32 26.68 8.17
CA ALA A 106 -16.15 25.61 7.20
C ALA A 106 -17.45 24.81 7.01
N ASN A 107 -17.66 24.39 5.76
CA ASN A 107 -18.52 23.29 5.39
C ASN A 107 -17.59 22.23 4.77
N PRO A 108 -17.21 21.19 5.55
CA PRO A 108 -16.18 20.24 5.14
C PRO A 108 -16.55 19.48 3.87
N GLY A 109 -15.59 19.32 2.99
CA GLY A 109 -15.64 18.46 1.82
C GLY A 109 -15.27 17.02 2.15
N GLN A 110 -14.57 16.38 1.24
CA GLN A 110 -14.15 14.99 1.36
C GLN A 110 -12.71 14.81 0.89
N ALA A 111 -11.92 14.07 1.67
CA ALA A 111 -10.58 13.69 1.27
C ALA A 111 -10.60 12.48 0.33
N GLU A 112 -9.55 12.32 -0.47
CA GLU A 112 -9.38 11.19 -1.38
C GLU A 112 -8.98 9.92 -0.63
N ALA A 113 -9.50 8.78 -1.10
CA ALA A 113 -8.99 7.47 -0.70
C ALA A 113 -8.79 6.60 -1.94
N MET A 114 -7.66 5.90 -1.97
CA MET A 114 -7.27 4.98 -3.02
C MET A 114 -7.18 3.56 -2.50
N LYS A 115 -7.32 2.59 -3.39
CA LYS A 115 -7.19 1.16 -3.12
C LYS A 115 -6.37 0.48 -4.19
N THR A 116 -5.56 -0.50 -3.79
CA THR A 116 -4.87 -1.39 -4.73
C THR A 116 -5.75 -2.58 -5.10
N ASP A 117 -5.39 -3.27 -6.15
CA ASP A 117 -5.87 -4.64 -6.37
C ASP A 117 -5.27 -5.60 -5.34
N ILE A 118 -5.82 -6.83 -5.33
CA ILE A 118 -5.34 -7.91 -4.46
C ILE A 118 -3.91 -8.32 -4.84
N PHE A 119 -3.03 -8.38 -3.86
CA PHE A 119 -1.70 -8.96 -4.01
C PHE A 119 -1.77 -10.47 -3.79
N THR A 120 -1.28 -11.23 -4.76
CA THR A 120 -1.28 -12.70 -4.77
C THR A 120 0.14 -13.24 -4.90
N ILE A 121 0.34 -14.46 -4.41
CA ILE A 121 1.63 -15.15 -4.43
C ILE A 121 1.95 -15.62 -5.86
N LYS A 122 3.20 -15.42 -6.29
CA LYS A 122 3.73 -15.87 -7.58
C LYS A 122 4.45 -17.21 -7.49
N HIS A 123 5.20 -17.45 -6.44
CA HIS A 123 6.08 -18.62 -6.29
C HIS A 123 5.53 -19.65 -5.31
N LYS A 124 5.95 -20.93 -5.48
CA LYS A 124 5.74 -21.97 -4.46
C LYS A 124 6.64 -21.71 -3.25
N ASN A 125 6.29 -22.32 -2.12
CA ASN A 125 7.10 -22.31 -0.88
C ASN A 125 7.32 -20.92 -0.27
N VAL A 126 6.37 -20.04 -0.42
CA VAL A 126 6.37 -18.75 0.25
C VAL A 126 5.90 -18.94 1.69
N VAL A 127 6.68 -18.44 2.63
CA VAL A 127 6.35 -18.46 4.07
C VAL A 127 5.61 -17.18 4.42
N MET A 128 4.49 -17.32 5.11
CA MET A 128 3.69 -16.20 5.59
C MET A 128 3.45 -16.33 7.09
N GLY A 129 3.36 -15.22 7.80
CA GLY A 129 3.01 -15.18 9.21
C GLY A 129 3.97 -15.95 10.10
N ALA A 130 5.25 -16.02 9.73
CA ALA A 130 6.23 -16.78 10.48
C ALA A 130 6.48 -16.16 11.85
N SER A 131 6.26 -16.95 12.90
CA SER A 131 6.66 -16.66 14.27
C SER A 131 7.80 -17.57 14.66
N LEU A 132 9.00 -17.01 14.84
CA LEU A 132 10.20 -17.73 15.25
C LEU A 132 10.49 -17.48 16.72
N ASN A 133 10.91 -18.51 17.43
CA ASN A 133 11.21 -18.40 18.86
C ASN A 133 12.69 -18.11 19.10
N ASP A 134 13.05 -16.84 19.23
CA ASP A 134 14.40 -16.38 19.49
C ASP A 134 14.94 -16.90 20.83
N GLN A 135 14.07 -17.11 21.84
CA GLN A 135 14.49 -17.66 23.14
C GLN A 135 14.85 -19.14 23.05
N ALA A 136 14.30 -19.87 22.08
CA ALA A 136 14.69 -21.22 21.73
C ALA A 136 15.85 -21.27 20.73
N GLY A 137 16.46 -20.12 20.43
CA GLY A 137 17.60 -19.99 19.54
C GLY A 137 17.27 -20.09 18.06
N VAL A 138 16.00 -19.97 17.64
CA VAL A 138 15.61 -20.02 16.24
C VAL A 138 15.66 -18.63 15.63
N SER A 139 16.49 -18.43 14.60
CA SER A 139 16.73 -17.13 13.97
C SER A 139 16.33 -17.06 12.50
N GLY A 140 15.96 -18.18 11.89
CA GLY A 140 15.55 -18.21 10.49
C GLY A 140 14.83 -19.49 10.12
N LEU A 141 14.03 -19.42 9.07
CA LEU A 141 13.23 -20.51 8.52
C LEU A 141 13.33 -20.50 7.00
N ARG A 142 13.52 -21.69 6.43
CA ARG A 142 13.37 -21.93 5.00
C ARG A 142 12.54 -23.19 4.80
N VAL A 143 11.62 -23.17 3.86
CA VAL A 143 10.80 -24.32 3.51
C VAL A 143 10.89 -24.59 2.02
N ASP A 144 10.71 -25.83 1.62
CA ASP A 144 10.63 -26.22 0.23
C ASP A 144 9.59 -27.31 0.04
N ASN A 145 8.88 -27.25 -1.08
CA ASN A 145 7.90 -28.24 -1.54
C ASN A 145 6.84 -28.66 -0.49
N LEU A 146 6.45 -27.72 0.38
CA LEU A 146 5.35 -27.97 1.31
C LEU A 146 3.99 -27.69 0.68
N PRO A 147 2.97 -28.48 0.95
CA PRO A 147 1.58 -28.13 0.66
C PRO A 147 1.16 -26.87 1.41
N ALA A 148 0.17 -26.13 0.86
CA ALA A 148 -0.38 -24.98 1.56
C ALA A 148 -1.03 -25.39 2.88
N GLY A 149 -0.75 -24.65 3.94
CA GLY A 149 -1.28 -24.92 5.27
C GLY A 149 -0.49 -24.21 6.36
N THR A 150 -0.98 -24.29 7.57
CA THR A 150 -0.28 -23.79 8.76
C THR A 150 0.52 -24.90 9.38
N TYR A 151 1.80 -24.65 9.63
CA TYR A 151 2.73 -25.62 10.21
C TYR A 151 3.25 -25.11 11.54
N THR A 152 3.40 -26.04 12.49
CA THR A 152 4.03 -25.77 13.77
C THR A 152 5.16 -26.76 13.98
N VAL A 153 6.34 -26.24 14.32
CA VAL A 153 7.50 -27.04 14.73
C VAL A 153 7.74 -26.80 16.21
N LYS A 154 7.69 -27.85 17.03
CA LYS A 154 7.90 -27.73 18.47
C LYS A 154 8.83 -28.84 18.99
N THR A 155 9.48 -28.61 20.12
CA THR A 155 10.19 -29.63 20.86
C THR A 155 9.29 -30.20 21.94
N THR A 156 9.31 -31.51 22.14
CA THR A 156 8.64 -32.19 23.25
C THR A 156 9.66 -32.94 24.07
N ALA A 157 9.28 -33.30 25.31
CA ALA A 157 10.13 -34.10 26.15
C ALA A 157 10.35 -35.51 25.55
N ALA A 158 11.52 -36.09 25.79
CA ALA A 158 11.84 -37.40 25.26
C ALA A 158 10.86 -38.52 25.67
N ALA A 159 10.25 -38.38 26.83
CA ALA A 159 9.31 -39.35 27.38
C ALA A 159 7.99 -39.52 26.63
N ASP A 160 7.65 -38.58 25.72
CA ASP A 160 6.38 -38.61 24.96
C ASP A 160 6.49 -39.25 23.59
N ALA A 161 7.64 -39.80 23.25
CA ALA A 161 7.89 -40.38 21.93
C ALA A 161 7.92 -41.91 21.99
N ASP A 162 6.76 -42.53 22.09
CA ASP A 162 6.66 -43.95 21.77
C ASP A 162 7.03 -44.20 20.30
N ALA A 163 7.71 -45.34 20.05
CA ALA A 163 8.01 -45.74 18.69
C ALA A 163 6.70 -45.95 17.91
N GLN A 164 6.52 -45.16 16.88
CA GLN A 164 5.30 -45.15 16.09
C GLN A 164 5.57 -45.26 14.59
N VAL A 165 4.68 -45.98 13.93
CA VAL A 165 4.58 -45.94 12.48
C VAL A 165 3.29 -45.24 12.11
N THR A 166 3.42 -44.03 11.54
CA THR A 166 2.27 -43.33 11.00
C THR A 166 2.30 -43.43 9.48
N GLY A 167 1.29 -44.10 8.92
CA GLY A 167 1.12 -44.22 7.48
C GLY A 167 0.28 -43.09 6.93
N GLN A 168 0.70 -42.55 5.79
CA GLN A 168 -0.07 -41.55 5.06
C GLN A 168 -0.39 -42.04 3.64
N TYR A 169 -1.56 -41.71 3.14
CA TYR A 169 -2.20 -42.35 2.03
C TYR A 169 -2.22 -41.56 0.76
N GLY A 170 -2.00 -42.30 -0.32
CA GLY A 170 -2.11 -41.81 -1.64
C GLY A 170 -2.85 -42.72 -2.58
N PHE A 171 -3.77 -43.43 -2.08
CA PHE A 171 -4.62 -44.23 -2.95
C PHE A 171 -5.78 -43.35 -3.41
N PRO A 172 -5.90 -43.09 -4.72
CA PRO A 172 -7.01 -42.32 -5.24
C PRO A 172 -8.34 -43.10 -5.19
N GLU A 173 -8.23 -44.36 -4.89
CA GLU A 173 -9.37 -45.30 -4.94
C GLU A 173 -10.10 -45.31 -3.61
N LYS A 174 -11.41 -45.31 -3.69
CA LYS A 174 -12.33 -45.56 -2.61
C LYS A 174 -12.76 -47.02 -2.64
N TYR A 175 -13.09 -47.58 -1.51
CA TYR A 175 -13.65 -48.88 -1.40
C TYR A 175 -14.87 -48.87 -0.48
N HIS A 176 -15.71 -49.83 -0.65
CA HIS A 176 -16.86 -50.03 0.23
C HIS A 176 -16.49 -50.94 1.40
N LYS A 177 -16.78 -50.51 2.63
CA LYS A 177 -16.46 -51.21 3.87
C LYS A 177 -17.70 -51.38 4.70
N LEU A 178 -17.85 -52.58 5.28
CA LEU A 178 -18.93 -52.91 6.18
C LEU A 178 -18.42 -53.80 7.31
N GLU A 179 -18.61 -53.39 8.55
CA GLU A 179 -18.15 -54.09 9.74
C GLU A 179 -19.30 -54.90 10.38
N SER A 180 -19.05 -56.18 10.73
CA SER A 180 -19.97 -56.97 11.52
C SER A 180 -19.97 -56.57 13.00
N VAL A 181 -21.06 -56.83 13.71
CA VAL A 181 -21.04 -56.81 15.17
C VAL A 181 -20.27 -58.05 15.70
N ALA A 182 -19.86 -58.01 16.95
CA ALA A 182 -19.23 -59.19 17.58
C ALA A 182 -20.24 -60.29 17.73
N MET A 183 -19.95 -61.52 17.16
CA MET A 183 -20.82 -62.70 17.20
C MET A 183 -20.18 -63.81 18.01
N ALA A 184 -20.85 -64.21 19.05
CA ALA A 184 -20.52 -65.42 19.77
C ALA A 184 -21.44 -66.60 19.38
N ALA A 185 -20.95 -67.78 19.48
CA ALA A 185 -21.78 -69.00 19.30
C ALA A 185 -23.01 -68.98 20.23
N ALA A 186 -24.20 -69.03 19.68
CA ALA A 186 -25.44 -69.03 20.45
C ALA A 186 -26.53 -69.80 19.70
N ALA A 187 -27.27 -70.62 20.48
CA ALA A 187 -28.37 -71.44 19.93
C ALA A 187 -29.41 -70.54 19.18
N GLY A 188 -29.56 -69.28 19.56
CA GLY A 188 -30.42 -68.29 18.88
C GLY A 188 -29.97 -67.84 17.47
N ASN A 189 -28.80 -68.31 17.03
CA ASN A 189 -28.32 -68.05 15.67
C ASN A 189 -28.74 -69.15 14.69
N ALA A 190 -29.12 -70.29 15.17
CA ALA A 190 -29.49 -71.39 14.32
C ALA A 190 -30.69 -71.11 13.42
N GLY A 191 -30.50 -71.30 12.11
CA GLY A 191 -31.52 -71.04 11.08
C GLY A 191 -31.75 -69.61 10.66
N LYS A 192 -30.99 -68.64 11.19
CA LYS A 192 -30.96 -67.28 10.68
C LYS A 192 -30.31 -67.25 9.32
N GLN A 193 -30.82 -66.39 8.43
CA GLN A 193 -30.32 -66.20 7.09
C GLN A 193 -30.11 -64.74 6.83
N PHE A 194 -29.05 -64.40 6.14
CA PHE A 194 -28.84 -63.09 5.56
C PHE A 194 -28.35 -63.20 4.13
N LYS A 195 -28.61 -62.24 3.33
CA LYS A 195 -28.20 -62.17 1.94
C LYS A 195 -27.17 -61.09 1.76
N ILE A 196 -26.18 -61.34 0.89
CA ILE A 196 -25.12 -60.41 0.53
C ILE A 196 -25.08 -60.23 -0.99
N SER A 197 -24.99 -59.00 -1.45
CA SER A 197 -24.70 -58.67 -2.83
C SER A 197 -23.65 -57.58 -2.92
N VAL A 198 -22.87 -57.55 -3.99
CA VAL A 198 -21.81 -56.59 -4.26
C VAL A 198 -22.07 -55.96 -5.63
N ALA A 199 -22.12 -54.62 -5.70
CA ALA A 199 -22.29 -53.86 -6.93
C ALA A 199 -23.52 -54.29 -7.76
N GLY A 200 -24.61 -54.70 -7.11
CA GLY A 200 -25.81 -55.15 -7.76
C GLY A 200 -25.75 -56.57 -8.34
N SER A 201 -24.76 -57.41 -7.95
CA SER A 201 -24.72 -58.84 -8.29
C SER A 201 -25.88 -59.57 -7.70
N ALA A 202 -26.08 -60.87 -8.13
CA ALA A 202 -27.11 -61.76 -7.56
C ALA A 202 -26.85 -61.94 -6.07
N GLU A 203 -27.93 -61.83 -5.27
CA GLU A 203 -27.85 -62.01 -3.83
C GLU A 203 -27.45 -63.49 -3.49
N GLN A 204 -26.47 -63.60 -2.63
CA GLN A 204 -26.01 -64.90 -2.08
C GLN A 204 -26.53 -65.01 -0.66
N GLU A 205 -27.15 -66.14 -0.37
CA GLU A 205 -27.77 -66.43 0.91
C GLU A 205 -26.83 -67.26 1.86
N ILE A 206 -26.72 -66.84 3.11
CA ILE A 206 -25.91 -67.44 4.12
C ILE A 206 -26.83 -67.90 5.28
N THR A 207 -26.84 -69.16 5.59
CA THR A 207 -27.56 -69.71 6.73
C THR A 207 -26.59 -69.89 7.91
N LEU A 208 -27.01 -69.41 9.08
CA LEU A 208 -26.26 -69.53 10.33
C LEU A 208 -26.65 -70.72 11.10
N GLU A 209 -25.65 -71.29 11.81
CA GLU A 209 -25.83 -72.42 12.76
C GLU A 209 -25.69 -71.90 14.19
N GLY A 210 -26.18 -72.64 15.16
CA GLY A 210 -26.08 -72.28 16.56
C GLY A 210 -24.66 -72.26 17.13
N THR A 211 -23.72 -72.84 16.41
CA THR A 211 -22.28 -72.87 16.73
C THR A 211 -21.49 -71.74 16.02
N ASP A 212 -22.10 -70.93 15.18
CA ASP A 212 -21.39 -69.91 14.38
C ASP A 212 -20.91 -68.75 15.24
N THR A 213 -19.69 -68.44 15.07
CA THR A 213 -19.00 -67.25 15.58
C THR A 213 -18.71 -66.26 14.41
N GLY A 214 -18.31 -65.02 14.70
CA GLY A 214 -17.93 -64.12 13.63
C GLY A 214 -16.85 -64.69 12.70
N THR A 215 -15.92 -65.48 13.21
CA THR A 215 -14.85 -66.12 12.42
C THR A 215 -15.42 -67.19 11.46
N THR A 216 -16.38 -68.05 11.96
CA THR A 216 -16.98 -69.08 11.08
C THR A 216 -17.91 -68.48 10.03
N VAL A 217 -18.64 -67.42 10.35
CA VAL A 217 -19.45 -66.71 9.40
C VAL A 217 -18.55 -65.99 8.32
N ALA A 218 -17.44 -65.39 8.73
CA ALA A 218 -16.47 -64.83 7.78
C ALA A 218 -15.94 -65.92 6.82
N GLN A 219 -15.73 -67.16 7.31
CA GLN A 219 -15.30 -68.26 6.47
C GLN A 219 -16.41 -68.73 5.51
N LYS A 220 -17.65 -68.82 5.95
CA LYS A 220 -18.80 -69.10 5.07
C LYS A 220 -18.94 -68.10 3.96
N ILE A 221 -18.73 -66.79 4.24
CA ILE A 221 -18.76 -65.77 3.21
C ILE A 221 -17.58 -65.91 2.21
N ARG A 222 -16.37 -66.22 2.70
CA ARG A 222 -15.22 -66.55 1.83
C ARG A 222 -15.47 -67.70 0.90
N ASP A 223 -16.11 -68.73 1.39
CA ASP A 223 -16.41 -69.94 0.64
C ASP A 223 -17.41 -69.74 -0.50
N LEU A 224 -18.23 -68.66 -0.47
CA LEU A 224 -19.10 -68.23 -1.56
C LEU A 224 -18.34 -67.63 -2.75
N ASN A 225 -17.06 -67.29 -2.56
CA ASN A 225 -16.18 -66.68 -3.57
C ASN A 225 -16.82 -65.57 -4.39
N ILE A 226 -17.48 -64.61 -3.71
CA ILE A 226 -18.15 -63.47 -4.35
C ILE A 226 -17.10 -62.59 -5.01
N GLU A 227 -17.24 -62.36 -6.30
CA GLU A 227 -16.28 -61.60 -7.06
C GLU A 227 -16.16 -60.13 -6.59
N GLY A 228 -14.95 -59.73 -6.21
CA GLY A 228 -14.68 -58.37 -5.71
C GLY A 228 -15.01 -58.12 -4.24
N LEU A 229 -15.40 -59.16 -3.51
CA LEU A 229 -15.59 -59.11 -2.06
C LEU A 229 -14.39 -59.75 -1.32
N VAL A 230 -13.81 -59.02 -0.41
CA VAL A 230 -12.77 -59.45 0.50
C VAL A 230 -13.35 -59.52 1.92
N VAL A 231 -13.09 -60.59 2.64
CA VAL A 231 -13.54 -60.75 4.03
C VAL A 231 -12.33 -60.78 4.92
N GLN A 232 -12.22 -59.80 5.82
CA GLN A 232 -11.11 -59.67 6.76
C GLN A 232 -11.58 -59.93 8.19
N ASP A 233 -10.78 -60.70 8.95
CA ASP A 233 -11.04 -60.86 10.38
C ASP A 233 -10.61 -59.57 11.12
N SER A 234 -11.52 -58.99 11.89
CA SER A 234 -11.35 -57.64 12.50
C SER A 234 -11.31 -57.67 14.04
N GLY A 235 -10.89 -58.78 14.63
CA GLY A 235 -10.80 -58.97 16.08
C GLY A 235 -11.62 -60.13 16.57
N THR A 236 -11.80 -60.28 17.89
CA THR A 236 -12.48 -61.39 18.49
C THR A 236 -13.94 -61.51 18.03
N ASN A 237 -14.24 -62.54 17.19
CA ASN A 237 -15.58 -62.77 16.67
C ASN A 237 -16.19 -61.67 15.82
N LYS A 238 -15.36 -60.81 15.16
CA LYS A 238 -15.78 -59.79 14.19
C LYS A 238 -15.07 -60.00 12.87
N PHE A 239 -15.72 -59.54 11.79
CA PHE A 239 -15.13 -59.46 10.46
C PHE A 239 -15.55 -58.21 9.75
N THR A 240 -14.78 -57.82 8.76
CA THR A 240 -15.04 -56.67 7.88
C THR A 240 -15.16 -57.17 6.45
N LEU A 241 -16.19 -56.73 5.75
CA LEU A 241 -16.38 -56.92 4.33
C LEU A 241 -15.83 -55.70 3.58
N ILE A 242 -15.06 -55.94 2.53
CA ILE A 242 -14.43 -54.89 1.72
C ILE A 242 -14.70 -55.20 0.25
N SER A 243 -15.13 -54.21 -0.50
CA SER A 243 -15.32 -54.33 -1.94
C SER A 243 -14.78 -53.10 -2.68
N THR A 244 -14.03 -53.37 -3.78
CA THR A 244 -13.57 -52.34 -4.73
C THR A 244 -14.45 -52.23 -5.97
N LYS A 245 -15.38 -53.17 -6.18
CA LYS A 245 -16.27 -53.16 -7.34
C LYS A 245 -17.52 -52.36 -7.16
N GLY A 246 -17.88 -52.00 -5.93
CA GLY A 246 -19.06 -51.21 -5.63
C GLY A 246 -19.66 -51.53 -4.27
N GLU A 247 -20.84 -51.02 -4.02
CA GLU A 247 -21.56 -51.10 -2.77
C GLU A 247 -21.84 -52.56 -2.35
N ILE A 248 -21.61 -52.87 -1.07
CA ILE A 248 -21.99 -54.11 -0.45
C ILE A 248 -23.34 -53.86 0.20
N LYS A 249 -24.36 -54.69 -0.19
CA LYS A 249 -25.69 -54.68 0.42
C LYS A 249 -25.92 -55.93 1.19
N ILE A 250 -26.36 -55.77 2.41
CA ILE A 250 -26.78 -56.87 3.29
C ILE A 250 -28.29 -56.73 3.52
N THR A 251 -28.98 -57.81 3.30
CA THR A 251 -30.37 -57.95 3.68
C THR A 251 -30.45 -59.08 4.69
N ASP A 252 -30.66 -58.77 5.96
CA ASP A 252 -30.84 -59.77 7.01
C ASP A 252 -32.26 -60.32 6.86
N GLY A 253 -32.36 -61.61 6.52
CA GLY A 253 -33.64 -62.30 6.42
C GLY A 253 -34.29 -62.50 7.78
N THR A 254 -35.56 -62.29 7.85
CA THR A 254 -36.46 -62.27 8.98
C THR A 254 -36.09 -63.19 10.13
N THR A 255 -35.84 -62.56 11.28
CA THR A 255 -35.59 -63.20 12.57
C THR A 255 -36.83 -63.95 13.10
N THR A 256 -36.88 -65.17 12.91
CA THR A 256 -37.70 -66.04 13.80
C THR A 256 -36.84 -66.42 15.00
N GLY A 257 -36.86 -65.53 16.05
CA GLY A 257 -36.23 -65.81 17.27
C GLY A 257 -35.26 -64.79 17.92
N GLY A 258 -35.57 -63.51 17.89
CA GLY A 258 -35.05 -62.54 18.89
C GLY A 258 -33.53 -62.36 19.10
N GLY A 259 -32.72 -62.39 18.07
CA GLY A 259 -31.27 -62.10 18.17
C GLY A 259 -30.81 -60.83 17.43
N THR A 260 -29.63 -60.31 17.83
CA THR A 260 -29.04 -59.14 17.18
C THR A 260 -28.65 -59.48 15.75
N PRO A 261 -29.00 -58.66 14.74
CA PRO A 261 -28.56 -58.83 13.37
C PRO A 261 -27.03 -58.88 13.24
N VAL A 262 -26.50 -59.63 12.27
CA VAL A 262 -25.06 -59.82 12.07
C VAL A 262 -24.32 -58.49 11.84
N PHE A 263 -25.01 -57.55 11.23
CA PHE A 263 -24.45 -56.18 10.95
C PHE A 263 -25.16 -55.09 11.74
N GLY A 264 -25.92 -55.45 12.80
CA GLY A 264 -26.57 -54.48 13.69
C GLY A 264 -27.86 -53.86 13.17
N ALA A 265 -28.31 -54.26 11.96
CA ALA A 265 -29.56 -53.81 11.33
C ALA A 265 -30.05 -54.87 10.34
N ASP A 266 -31.37 -54.93 10.07
CA ASP A 266 -31.98 -55.90 9.16
C ASP A 266 -31.60 -55.67 7.70
N THR A 267 -31.30 -54.44 7.33
CA THR A 267 -30.69 -54.08 6.05
C THR A 267 -29.60 -53.09 6.31
N LYS A 268 -28.43 -53.29 5.69
CA LYS A 268 -27.31 -52.37 5.82
C LYS A 268 -26.52 -52.29 4.53
N ASP A 269 -26.25 -51.05 4.09
CA ASP A 269 -25.37 -50.74 2.98
C ASP A 269 -23.98 -50.41 3.50
N SER A 270 -22.97 -50.66 2.69
CA SER A 270 -21.58 -50.32 3.03
C SER A 270 -21.31 -48.85 2.94
N ASP A 271 -20.46 -48.36 3.83
CA ASP A 271 -19.90 -46.99 3.71
C ASP A 271 -18.79 -46.96 2.65
N GLU A 272 -18.83 -45.93 1.76
CA GLU A 272 -17.71 -45.66 0.89
C GLU A 272 -16.61 -44.93 1.67
N VAL A 273 -15.46 -45.55 1.81
CA VAL A 273 -14.32 -45.01 2.56
C VAL A 273 -13.05 -44.95 1.72
N PRO A 274 -12.16 -44.00 1.95
CA PRO A 274 -10.87 -43.99 1.28
C PRO A 274 -10.01 -45.14 1.77
N VAL A 275 -9.22 -45.77 0.89
CA VAL A 275 -8.29 -46.83 1.24
C VAL A 275 -7.30 -46.34 2.29
N ASN A 276 -7.21 -47.05 3.39
CA ASN A 276 -6.31 -46.74 4.50
C ASN A 276 -5.12 -47.72 4.49
N PHE A 277 -3.89 -47.18 4.71
CA PHE A 277 -2.69 -48.01 4.74
C PHE A 277 -2.78 -49.16 5.72
N ASN A 278 -3.26 -48.89 6.92
CA ASN A 278 -3.42 -49.93 7.95
C ASN A 278 -4.46 -50.97 7.61
N ASP A 279 -5.34 -50.73 6.64
CA ASP A 279 -6.25 -51.74 6.13
C ASP A 279 -5.54 -52.74 5.19
N LEU A 280 -4.49 -52.27 4.49
CA LEU A 280 -3.74 -53.05 3.50
C LEU A 280 -2.51 -53.76 4.10
N LEU A 281 -1.76 -53.03 4.90
CA LEU A 281 -0.46 -53.46 5.38
C LEU A 281 -0.39 -53.42 6.91
N ALA A 282 0.39 -54.28 7.49
CA ALA A 282 0.84 -54.18 8.86
C ALA A 282 2.36 -53.88 8.87
N SER A 283 2.77 -52.99 9.79
CA SER A 283 4.16 -52.57 9.88
C SER A 283 4.67 -52.68 11.32
N PRO A 284 4.91 -53.90 11.81
CA PRO A 284 5.47 -54.08 13.13
C PRO A 284 6.88 -53.50 13.21
N ILE A 285 7.18 -52.81 14.31
CA ILE A 285 8.48 -52.24 14.62
C ILE A 285 9.01 -52.77 15.94
N ASP A 286 10.34 -52.91 16.03
CA ASP A 286 11.06 -53.19 17.26
C ASP A 286 11.93 -51.98 17.63
N ASN A 287 11.47 -51.17 18.59
CA ASN A 287 12.09 -49.90 18.98
C ASN A 287 13.55 -50.08 19.41
N ASP A 288 13.87 -51.15 20.13
CA ASP A 288 15.23 -51.36 20.62
C ASP A 288 16.24 -51.56 19.48
N LYS A 289 15.78 -52.07 18.36
CA LYS A 289 16.58 -52.35 17.19
C LYS A 289 16.57 -51.30 16.12
N LEU A 290 15.62 -50.35 16.17
CA LEU A 290 15.60 -49.23 15.27
C LEU A 290 16.82 -48.32 15.45
N THR A 291 17.45 -47.90 14.33
CA THR A 291 18.64 -47.03 14.35
C THR A 291 18.29 -45.52 14.29
N GLY A 292 17.12 -45.17 13.76
CA GLY A 292 16.70 -43.77 13.62
C GLY A 292 15.28 -43.65 13.13
N ASN A 293 14.89 -42.41 12.87
CA ASN A 293 13.60 -42.04 12.27
C ASN A 293 13.72 -42.06 10.74
N ALA A 294 12.65 -42.43 10.05
CA ALA A 294 12.65 -42.40 8.59
C ALA A 294 11.30 -41.95 8.00
N SER A 295 11.35 -41.26 6.87
CA SER A 295 10.21 -41.09 6.01
C SER A 295 10.40 -41.95 4.75
N ILE A 296 9.46 -42.82 4.47
CA ILE A 296 9.59 -43.85 3.44
C ILE A 296 8.49 -43.65 2.42
N LEU A 297 8.88 -43.45 1.15
CA LEU A 297 7.99 -43.43 0.01
C LEU A 297 7.98 -44.81 -0.65
N TYR A 298 6.81 -45.39 -0.80
CA TYR A 298 6.60 -46.60 -1.58
C TYR A 298 5.92 -46.27 -2.89
N GLU A 299 6.30 -47.00 -3.91
CA GLU A 299 5.68 -47.00 -5.25
C GLU A 299 5.34 -48.44 -5.65
N VAL A 300 4.11 -48.66 -6.09
CA VAL A 300 3.66 -49.98 -6.54
C VAL A 300 4.19 -50.25 -7.94
N VAL A 301 5.13 -51.15 -8.06
CA VAL A 301 5.78 -51.51 -9.35
C VAL A 301 4.97 -52.55 -10.12
N SER A 302 4.46 -53.56 -9.43
CA SER A 302 3.63 -54.61 -10.05
C SER A 302 2.68 -55.22 -9.04
N VAL A 303 1.56 -55.73 -9.55
CA VAL A 303 0.55 -56.47 -8.82
C VAL A 303 0.29 -57.79 -9.52
N ASN A 304 0.41 -58.91 -8.80
CA ASN A 304 0.16 -60.25 -9.33
C ASN A 304 -0.97 -60.92 -8.54
N ALA A 305 -2.14 -60.96 -9.18
CA ALA A 305 -3.35 -61.56 -8.55
C ALA A 305 -3.24 -63.09 -8.41
N GLN A 306 -2.50 -63.79 -9.27
CA GLN A 306 -2.38 -65.27 -9.17
C GLN A 306 -1.48 -65.68 -8.04
N SER A 307 -0.31 -64.98 -7.87
CA SER A 307 0.60 -65.27 -6.76
C SER A 307 0.21 -64.52 -5.49
N LYS A 308 -0.87 -63.74 -5.51
CA LYS A 308 -1.31 -62.87 -4.42
C LYS A 308 -0.16 -62.04 -3.85
N SER A 309 0.58 -61.40 -4.75
CA SER A 309 1.77 -60.61 -4.37
C SER A 309 1.78 -59.20 -5.01
N VAL A 310 2.40 -58.28 -4.28
CA VAL A 310 2.63 -56.91 -4.70
C VAL A 310 4.13 -56.63 -4.62
N THR A 311 4.69 -56.08 -5.71
CA THR A 311 6.07 -55.63 -5.71
C THR A 311 6.12 -54.13 -5.52
N LEU A 312 6.87 -53.68 -4.52
CA LEU A 312 7.05 -52.29 -4.16
C LEU A 312 8.50 -51.82 -4.40
N LYS A 313 8.66 -50.59 -4.79
CA LYS A 313 9.88 -49.86 -4.66
C LYS A 313 9.76 -48.91 -3.45
N ALA A 314 10.75 -48.91 -2.58
CA ALA A 314 10.80 -48.01 -1.44
C ALA A 314 12.01 -47.08 -1.48
N THR A 315 11.77 -45.82 -1.18
CA THR A 315 12.82 -44.81 -0.96
C THR A 315 12.67 -44.31 0.47
N ALA A 316 13.66 -44.59 1.32
CA ALA A 316 13.68 -44.21 2.71
C ALA A 316 14.66 -43.05 2.96
N ASN A 317 14.21 -41.98 3.51
CA ASN A 317 15.00 -40.85 4.01
C ASN A 317 15.12 -40.97 5.52
N VAL A 318 16.26 -41.47 5.97
CA VAL A 318 16.57 -41.69 7.37
C VAL A 318 17.17 -40.45 7.98
N LEU A 319 16.49 -39.88 8.98
CA LEU A 319 17.01 -38.75 9.76
C LEU A 319 17.92 -39.32 10.88
N ASN A 320 19.20 -39.05 10.78
CA ASN A 320 20.19 -39.45 11.75
C ASN A 320 20.11 -38.55 13.02
N PRO A 321 20.55 -39.02 14.18
CA PRO A 321 20.53 -38.24 15.42
C PRO A 321 21.36 -36.93 15.37
N ASP A 322 22.28 -36.83 14.41
CA ASP A 322 23.11 -35.60 14.19
C ASP A 322 22.44 -34.58 13.26
N GLY A 323 21.18 -34.81 12.87
CA GLY A 323 20.42 -33.94 11.98
C GLY A 323 20.70 -34.12 10.49
N THR A 324 21.56 -35.05 10.11
CA THR A 324 21.81 -35.40 8.72
C THR A 324 20.78 -36.40 8.18
N VAL A 325 20.53 -36.41 6.85
CA VAL A 325 19.62 -37.34 6.21
C VAL A 325 20.40 -38.31 5.31
N THR A 326 20.13 -39.59 5.45
CA THR A 326 20.66 -40.63 4.59
C THR A 326 19.53 -41.24 3.76
N THR A 327 19.63 -41.22 2.44
CA THR A 327 18.64 -41.84 1.55
C THR A 327 19.05 -43.28 1.20
N LYS A 328 18.10 -44.24 1.37
CA LYS A 328 18.23 -45.61 0.97
C LYS A 328 17.10 -45.98 0.00
N VAL A 329 17.42 -46.73 -1.01
CA VAL A 329 16.45 -47.20 -2.02
C VAL A 329 16.46 -48.73 -2.07
N ASN A 330 15.27 -49.32 -2.04
CA ASN A 330 15.06 -50.74 -2.31
C ASN A 330 14.04 -50.89 -3.45
N ASP A 331 14.49 -51.30 -4.61
CA ASP A 331 13.69 -51.35 -5.85
C ASP A 331 12.83 -52.61 -6.00
N ASN A 332 13.01 -53.61 -5.11
CA ASN A 332 12.35 -54.91 -5.26
C ASN A 332 11.90 -55.51 -3.91
N ILE A 333 10.84 -54.98 -3.37
CA ILE A 333 10.19 -55.50 -2.16
C ILE A 333 8.99 -56.33 -2.61
N VAL A 334 9.06 -57.61 -2.55
CA VAL A 334 7.96 -58.50 -2.90
C VAL A 334 7.19 -58.92 -1.64
N LEU A 335 5.95 -58.42 -1.53
CA LEU A 335 5.05 -58.77 -0.45
C LEU A 335 4.02 -59.79 -0.96
N THR A 336 3.91 -60.91 -0.29
CA THR A 336 2.83 -61.92 -0.50
C THR A 336 1.79 -61.80 0.60
N GLU A 337 0.54 -62.13 0.30
CA GLU A 337 -0.51 -62.09 1.32
C GLU A 337 -0.19 -62.98 2.53
N GLY A 338 -0.27 -62.36 3.72
CA GLY A 338 0.12 -62.99 4.96
C GLY A 338 1.62 -63.15 5.19
N GLY A 339 2.45 -62.81 4.18
CA GLY A 339 3.91 -62.89 4.28
C GLY A 339 4.51 -61.63 4.91
N GLU A 340 5.56 -61.80 5.71
CA GLU A 340 6.31 -60.73 6.35
C GLU A 340 7.67 -60.58 5.70
N VAL A 341 8.07 -59.32 5.41
CA VAL A 341 9.38 -58.99 4.87
C VAL A 341 10.11 -58.05 5.82
N ASP A 342 11.31 -58.40 6.22
CA ASP A 342 12.20 -57.53 7.04
C ASP A 342 12.91 -56.53 6.15
N LEU A 343 12.66 -55.24 6.37
CA LEU A 343 13.19 -54.11 5.63
C LEU A 343 14.25 -53.30 6.41
N SER A 344 14.66 -53.80 7.58
CA SER A 344 15.57 -53.09 8.49
C SER A 344 16.86 -52.62 7.85
N GLU A 345 17.62 -53.53 7.22
CA GLU A 345 18.90 -53.20 6.55
C GLU A 345 18.68 -52.44 5.25
N SER A 346 17.75 -52.91 4.44
CA SER A 346 17.55 -52.36 3.08
C SER A 346 17.07 -50.90 3.09
N LEU A 347 16.37 -50.49 4.14
CA LEU A 347 15.91 -49.12 4.34
C LEU A 347 16.76 -48.32 5.36
N GLY A 348 17.84 -48.94 5.90
CA GLY A 348 18.74 -48.26 6.84
C GLY A 348 18.17 -48.03 8.23
N LEU A 349 17.16 -48.80 8.64
CA LEU A 349 16.46 -48.73 9.91
C LEU A 349 16.95 -49.66 10.99
N GLY A 350 17.84 -50.57 10.65
CA GLY A 350 18.41 -51.56 11.56
C GLY A 350 19.47 -52.44 10.91
N ALA A 351 20.04 -53.35 11.68
CA ALA A 351 20.95 -54.36 11.18
C ALA A 351 20.20 -55.41 10.30
N LYS A 352 20.94 -56.15 9.51
CA LYS A 352 20.40 -57.23 8.69
C LYS A 352 19.64 -58.24 9.55
N ASP A 353 18.44 -58.66 9.07
CA ASP A 353 17.57 -59.63 9.73
C ASP A 353 17.27 -59.31 11.21
N SER A 354 17.37 -58.01 11.57
CA SER A 354 17.13 -57.60 12.97
C SER A 354 15.65 -57.59 13.36
N GLY A 355 14.77 -57.51 12.40
CA GLY A 355 13.33 -57.33 12.64
C GLY A 355 12.96 -55.94 13.18
N ALA A 356 13.88 -54.95 13.06
CA ALA A 356 13.64 -53.58 13.51
C ALA A 356 12.46 -52.89 12.80
N PHE A 357 12.29 -53.19 11.51
CA PHE A 357 11.16 -52.70 10.70
C PHE A 357 10.72 -53.79 9.71
N LYS A 358 9.48 -54.20 9.82
CA LYS A 358 8.90 -55.23 8.96
C LYS A 358 7.67 -54.69 8.23
N LEU A 359 7.33 -55.29 7.12
CA LEU A 359 6.14 -54.99 6.35
C LEU A 359 5.41 -56.29 6.01
N THR A 360 4.12 -56.33 6.28
CA THR A 360 3.27 -57.51 6.04
C THR A 360 2.07 -57.09 5.20
N LEU A 361 1.82 -57.76 4.07
CA LEU A 361 0.62 -57.63 3.29
C LEU A 361 -0.51 -58.45 3.91
N LYS A 362 -1.61 -57.79 4.26
CA LYS A 362 -2.77 -58.47 4.82
C LYS A 362 -3.47 -59.32 3.78
N ASN A 363 -4.09 -60.41 4.23
CA ASN A 363 -4.78 -61.36 3.36
C ASN A 363 -5.93 -60.70 2.61
N GLY A 364 -6.06 -61.00 1.31
CA GLY A 364 -7.11 -60.48 0.45
C GLY A 364 -6.90 -59.06 -0.05
N MET A 365 -5.78 -58.42 0.30
CA MET A 365 -5.56 -57.00 0.00
C MET A 365 -4.83 -56.74 -1.32
N THR A 366 -4.31 -57.70 -2.02
CA THR A 366 -3.57 -57.57 -3.29
C THR A 366 -4.36 -56.80 -4.33
N GLY A 367 -5.68 -57.06 -4.42
CA GLY A 367 -6.56 -56.43 -5.42
C GLY A 367 -6.81 -54.94 -5.20
N LEU A 368 -6.40 -54.35 -4.07
CA LEU A 368 -6.54 -52.94 -3.73
C LEU A 368 -5.33 -52.09 -4.14
N PHE A 369 -4.28 -52.73 -4.67
CA PHE A 369 -3.10 -52.01 -5.15
C PHE A 369 -3.20 -51.74 -6.65
N SER A 370 -2.93 -50.53 -7.06
CA SER A 370 -2.82 -50.18 -8.46
C SER A 370 -1.36 -49.84 -8.81
N VAL A 371 -0.89 -50.32 -9.95
CA VAL A 371 0.48 -50.03 -10.42
C VAL A 371 0.68 -48.53 -10.59
N GLY A 372 1.79 -48.00 -10.06
CA GLY A 372 2.12 -46.60 -10.04
C GLY A 372 1.54 -45.81 -8.85
N SER A 373 0.69 -46.43 -8.00
CA SER A 373 0.24 -45.80 -6.76
C SER A 373 1.40 -45.59 -5.80
N LYS A 374 1.35 -44.44 -5.09
CA LYS A 374 2.37 -44.04 -4.13
C LYS A 374 1.76 -43.85 -2.75
N PHE A 375 2.48 -44.28 -1.75
CA PHE A 375 2.10 -44.07 -0.35
C PHE A 375 3.31 -43.82 0.53
N VAL A 376 3.09 -43.21 1.68
CA VAL A 376 4.14 -42.78 2.59
C VAL A 376 4.01 -43.47 3.96
N HIS A 377 5.15 -43.81 4.52
CA HIS A 377 5.26 -44.38 5.84
C HIS A 377 6.28 -43.56 6.65
N ASN A 378 5.89 -43.03 7.77
CA ASN A 378 6.81 -42.35 8.70
C ASN A 378 7.06 -43.24 9.90
N VAL A 379 8.32 -43.63 10.08
CA VAL A 379 8.79 -44.44 11.20
C VAL A 379 9.47 -43.53 12.21
N THR A 380 8.95 -43.53 13.43
CA THR A 380 9.54 -42.77 14.53
C THR A 380 10.13 -43.75 15.55
N LYS A 381 11.41 -43.55 15.88
CA LYS A 381 12.08 -44.24 16.97
C LYS A 381 11.76 -43.51 18.28
N GLU A 382 11.57 -44.28 19.37
CA GLU A 382 11.52 -43.70 20.70
C GLU A 382 12.82 -42.92 21.00
N ALA A 383 12.68 -41.74 21.56
CA ALA A 383 13.84 -40.90 21.88
C ALA A 383 14.59 -41.43 23.10
N ALA A 384 15.94 -41.42 23.08
CA ALA A 384 16.75 -41.77 24.26
C ALA A 384 16.45 -40.80 25.42
N ALA A 385 16.58 -41.25 26.64
CA ALA A 385 16.18 -40.52 27.86
C ALA A 385 16.69 -39.05 27.99
N ASN A 386 17.72 -38.68 27.24
CA ASN A 386 18.27 -37.30 27.20
C ASN A 386 18.13 -36.61 25.84
N ALA A 387 17.44 -37.22 24.88
CA ALA A 387 17.20 -36.60 23.57
C ALA A 387 15.87 -35.89 23.57
N GLN A 388 15.77 -34.86 22.74
CA GLN A 388 14.50 -34.17 22.52
C GLN A 388 13.80 -34.74 21.29
N THR A 389 12.49 -34.73 21.30
CA THR A 389 11.70 -35.02 20.11
C THR A 389 11.27 -33.72 19.47
N VAL A 390 11.47 -33.58 18.19
CA VAL A 390 10.91 -32.46 17.40
C VAL A 390 9.66 -32.98 16.72
N GLU A 391 8.56 -32.29 16.93
CA GLU A 391 7.29 -32.56 16.29
C GLU A 391 7.04 -31.50 15.20
N ILE A 392 6.65 -31.97 14.02
CA ILE A 392 6.11 -31.13 12.94
C ILE A 392 4.65 -31.50 12.80
N SER A 393 3.77 -30.54 13.04
CA SER A 393 2.33 -30.66 12.84
C SER A 393 1.86 -29.62 11.84
N GLY A 394 0.78 -29.92 11.14
CA GLY A 394 0.19 -29.02 10.18
C GLY A 394 -1.33 -29.12 10.15
N THR A 395 -2.00 -28.00 9.91
CA THR A 395 -3.45 -27.93 9.65
C THR A 395 -3.67 -27.55 8.19
N GLN A 396 -4.66 -28.20 7.56
CA GLN A 396 -5.01 -27.91 6.17
C GLN A 396 -5.82 -26.64 6.03
N THR A 397 -5.64 -25.95 4.88
CA THR A 397 -6.64 -24.99 4.41
C THR A 397 -7.78 -25.74 3.71
N GLU A 398 -9.02 -25.32 3.90
CA GLU A 398 -10.24 -25.95 3.34
C GLU A 398 -10.22 -26.12 1.81
N THR A 399 -9.43 -25.30 1.12
CA THR A 399 -9.37 -25.23 -0.35
C THR A 399 -8.42 -26.23 -0.98
N TRP A 400 -7.56 -26.91 -0.22
CA TRP A 400 -6.55 -27.82 -0.74
C TRP A 400 -6.90 -29.28 -0.45
N PRO A 401 -6.83 -30.20 -1.41
CA PRO A 401 -7.24 -31.62 -1.24
C PRO A 401 -6.28 -32.44 -0.39
N PHE A 402 -5.35 -31.83 0.30
CA PHE A 402 -4.29 -32.48 1.05
C PHE A 402 -4.68 -32.69 2.53
N LYS A 403 -4.44 -33.85 3.12
CA LYS A 403 -4.54 -34.09 4.55
C LYS A 403 -3.19 -34.52 5.10
N TRP A 404 -2.79 -33.87 6.17
CA TRP A 404 -1.63 -34.24 6.95
C TRP A 404 -1.98 -35.38 7.89
N GLY A 405 -1.37 -36.58 7.71
CA GLY A 405 -1.69 -37.77 8.50
C GLY A 405 -3.01 -38.46 8.11
N GLY A 406 -2.99 -39.72 8.06
CA GLY A 406 -4.11 -40.57 7.58
C GLY A 406 -5.32 -40.70 8.50
N SER A 407 -5.41 -39.90 9.57
CA SER A 407 -6.49 -39.98 10.57
C SER A 407 -7.28 -38.68 10.62
N VAL A 408 -8.49 -38.71 11.14
CA VAL A 408 -9.31 -37.51 11.42
C VAL A 408 -8.61 -36.61 12.43
N THR A 409 -7.69 -37.12 13.23
CA THR A 409 -6.73 -36.36 14.04
C THR A 409 -5.37 -36.43 13.38
N ASP A 410 -4.88 -35.31 12.90
CA ASP A 410 -3.59 -35.18 12.25
C ASP A 410 -2.46 -35.51 13.23
N ALA A 411 -1.89 -36.72 13.09
CA ALA A 411 -0.77 -37.13 13.92
C ALA A 411 0.48 -36.33 13.49
N PRO A 412 1.19 -35.67 14.42
CA PRO A 412 2.41 -34.95 14.10
C PRO A 412 3.52 -35.91 13.64
N LEU A 413 4.37 -35.42 12.72
CA LEU A 413 5.62 -36.11 12.41
C LEU A 413 6.59 -35.89 13.56
N LYS A 414 7.13 -36.98 14.12
CA LYS A 414 8.05 -36.94 15.25
C LYS A 414 9.45 -37.38 14.82
N PHE A 415 10.44 -36.60 15.20
CA PHE A 415 11.85 -36.89 14.94
C PHE A 415 12.64 -36.78 16.24
N GLY A 416 13.32 -37.87 16.63
CA GLY A 416 14.23 -37.83 17.77
C GLY A 416 15.49 -37.02 17.41
N LEU A 417 15.85 -36.04 18.23
CA LEU A 417 16.99 -35.15 18.03
C LEU A 417 17.89 -35.16 19.25
N ASP A 418 19.16 -35.43 19.05
CA ASP A 418 20.20 -35.19 20.06
C ASP A 418 20.87 -33.84 19.79
N ALA A 419 20.42 -32.79 20.51
CA ALA A 419 20.89 -31.42 20.32
C ALA A 419 22.42 -31.29 20.48
N SER A 420 23.06 -32.22 21.25
CA SER A 420 24.51 -32.24 21.45
C SER A 420 25.28 -32.69 20.20
N LYS A 421 24.63 -33.41 19.30
CA LYS A 421 25.22 -33.95 18.08
C LYS A 421 24.99 -33.10 16.85
N VAL A 422 24.13 -32.08 16.92
CA VAL A 422 23.91 -31.16 15.79
C VAL A 422 25.17 -30.36 15.49
N LYS A 423 25.81 -30.67 14.37
CA LYS A 423 27.11 -30.07 13.97
C LYS A 423 26.97 -28.73 13.27
N GLU A 424 25.84 -28.49 12.64
CA GLU A 424 25.55 -27.27 11.87
C GLU A 424 24.65 -26.34 12.69
N LYS A 425 24.74 -25.04 12.38
CA LYS A 425 23.82 -24.02 12.94
C LYS A 425 22.43 -24.10 12.31
N GLU A 426 22.13 -25.13 11.59
CA GLU A 426 20.87 -25.37 10.92
C GLU A 426 20.36 -26.77 11.28
N LEU A 427 19.07 -26.83 11.61
CA LEU A 427 18.34 -28.05 11.80
C LEU A 427 17.55 -28.35 10.54
N HIS A 428 17.88 -29.46 9.88
CA HIS A 428 17.29 -29.87 8.61
C HIS A 428 16.28 -30.98 8.82
N PHE A 429 15.03 -30.76 8.44
CA PHE A 429 14.01 -31.77 8.21
C PHE A 429 13.84 -31.88 6.71
N ARG A 430 14.71 -32.67 6.06
CA ARG A 430 14.74 -32.82 4.61
C ARG A 430 14.06 -34.08 4.16
N ASN A 431 13.47 -34.00 2.97
CA ASN A 431 12.95 -35.15 2.24
C ASN A 431 11.95 -35.97 3.09
N PHE A 432 11.10 -35.28 3.88
CA PHE A 432 9.99 -35.98 4.47
C PHE A 432 8.81 -36.02 3.49
N TYR A 433 8.18 -37.18 3.40
CA TYR A 433 7.12 -37.41 2.43
C TYR A 433 5.76 -37.07 3.01
N LEU A 434 4.98 -36.30 2.25
CA LEU A 434 3.61 -35.97 2.54
C LEU A 434 2.72 -36.42 1.38
N ASN A 435 1.55 -36.94 1.69
CA ASN A 435 0.66 -37.50 0.70
C ASN A 435 -0.67 -36.76 0.65
N SER A 436 -1.11 -36.38 -0.56
CA SER A 436 -2.42 -35.76 -0.74
C SER A 436 -3.53 -36.79 -0.86
N LYS A 437 -4.78 -36.39 -0.69
CA LYS A 437 -5.96 -37.23 -0.88
C LYS A 437 -6.07 -37.87 -2.28
N ASN A 438 -5.50 -37.23 -3.29
CA ASN A 438 -5.50 -37.66 -4.69
C ASN A 438 -4.26 -38.47 -5.05
N GLY A 439 -3.45 -38.90 -4.09
CA GLY A 439 -2.25 -39.71 -4.31
C GLY A 439 -0.98 -38.92 -4.69
N THR A 440 -1.01 -37.60 -4.73
CA THR A 440 0.19 -36.80 -4.99
C THR A 440 1.09 -36.85 -3.75
N VAL A 441 2.36 -37.19 -3.93
CA VAL A 441 3.37 -37.19 -2.87
C VAL A 441 4.22 -35.92 -2.98
N TYR A 442 4.36 -35.22 -1.88
CA TYR A 442 5.24 -34.08 -1.72
C TYR A 442 6.47 -34.52 -0.91
N GLU A 443 7.64 -34.10 -1.38
CA GLU A 443 8.92 -34.26 -0.69
C GLU A 443 9.27 -32.92 -0.05
N GLY A 444 8.87 -32.76 1.22
CA GLY A 444 8.95 -31.48 1.92
C GLY A 444 10.28 -31.27 2.61
N ASP A 445 10.75 -30.04 2.64
CA ASP A 445 11.91 -29.61 3.43
C ASP A 445 11.55 -28.45 4.35
N ILE A 446 11.97 -28.56 5.62
CA ILE A 446 11.95 -27.48 6.60
C ILE A 446 13.36 -27.33 7.16
N VAL A 447 13.92 -26.16 7.06
CA VAL A 447 15.24 -25.84 7.59
C VAL A 447 15.12 -24.70 8.58
N LEU A 448 15.49 -24.94 9.83
CA LEU A 448 15.56 -23.92 10.87
C LEU A 448 16.99 -23.50 11.13
N LYS A 449 17.31 -22.20 11.04
CA LYS A 449 18.55 -21.67 11.57
C LYS A 449 18.42 -21.56 13.07
N THR A 450 19.28 -22.32 13.80
CA THR A 450 19.10 -22.45 15.24
C THR A 450 20.44 -22.51 15.98
N ASN A 451 20.41 -22.13 17.26
CA ASN A 451 21.41 -22.49 18.23
C ASN A 451 20.88 -23.67 19.04
N ALA A 452 21.24 -24.89 18.64
CA ALA A 452 20.73 -26.13 19.21
C ALA A 452 20.94 -26.25 20.74
N THR A 453 21.91 -25.52 21.30
CA THR A 453 22.19 -25.54 22.76
C THR A 453 21.13 -24.77 23.55
N GLN A 454 20.29 -23.97 22.91
CA GLN A 454 19.20 -23.23 23.57
C GLN A 454 17.83 -23.93 23.43
N MET A 455 17.75 -25.01 22.66
CA MET A 455 16.52 -25.78 22.55
C MET A 455 16.25 -26.52 23.87
N THR A 456 15.13 -26.23 24.47
CA THR A 456 14.62 -26.92 25.64
C THR A 456 13.32 -27.67 25.29
N ALA A 457 12.95 -28.68 26.07
CA ALA A 457 11.70 -29.39 25.85
C ALA A 457 10.46 -28.47 25.94
N ASP A 458 9.38 -28.84 25.31
CA ASP A 458 8.07 -28.16 25.33
C ASP A 458 8.10 -26.69 24.83
N LYS A 459 8.93 -26.43 23.83
CA LYS A 459 8.99 -25.11 23.17
C LYS A 459 8.50 -25.17 21.73
N THR A 460 7.62 -24.26 21.37
CA THR A 460 7.34 -23.98 19.96
C THR A 460 8.57 -23.30 19.37
N LEU A 461 9.15 -23.89 18.35
CA LEU A 461 10.34 -23.38 17.65
C LEU A 461 9.94 -22.40 16.55
N ALA A 462 8.93 -22.76 15.76
CA ALA A 462 8.41 -21.95 14.68
C ALA A 462 6.94 -22.28 14.40
N THR A 463 6.16 -21.27 14.09
CA THR A 463 4.83 -21.42 13.48
C THR A 463 4.80 -20.58 12.22
N PHE A 464 4.32 -21.14 11.11
CA PHE A 464 4.29 -20.45 9.84
C PHE A 464 3.18 -20.99 8.93
N GLU A 465 2.81 -20.20 7.93
CA GLU A 465 1.90 -20.63 6.88
C GLU A 465 2.68 -20.82 5.57
N ALA A 466 2.57 -21.95 4.94
CA ALA A 466 3.06 -22.19 3.59
C ALA A 466 1.98 -21.77 2.58
N ALA A 467 2.37 -20.95 1.59
CA ALA A 467 1.47 -20.38 0.59
C ALA A 467 1.64 -21.08 -0.77
N TYR A 468 0.57 -21.03 -1.57
CA TYR A 468 0.56 -21.53 -2.94
C TYR A 468 0.35 -20.39 -3.96
N ILE A 469 0.67 -20.67 -5.21
CA ILE A 469 0.51 -19.71 -6.31
C ILE A 469 -0.96 -19.26 -6.40
N GLY A 470 -1.15 -17.93 -6.44
CA GLY A 470 -2.48 -17.30 -6.52
C GLY A 470 -3.16 -17.06 -5.18
N GLN A 471 -2.61 -17.57 -4.08
CA GLN A 471 -3.11 -17.25 -2.74
C GLN A 471 -2.92 -15.77 -2.42
N VAL A 472 -3.85 -15.20 -1.66
CA VAL A 472 -3.78 -13.82 -1.18
C VAL A 472 -2.58 -13.67 -0.25
N ALA A 473 -1.76 -12.67 -0.51
CA ALA A 473 -0.56 -12.41 0.27
C ALA A 473 -0.90 -11.81 1.65
N LYS A 474 -0.10 -12.16 2.66
CA LYS A 474 -0.08 -11.52 3.98
C LYS A 474 1.04 -10.48 4.06
N LYS A 475 1.02 -9.65 5.11
CA LYS A 475 1.92 -8.49 5.27
C LYS A 475 3.42 -8.80 5.26
N ASP A 476 3.81 -9.99 5.66
CA ASP A 476 5.19 -10.45 5.77
C ASP A 476 5.75 -11.11 4.50
N VAL A 477 4.95 -11.18 3.43
CA VAL A 477 5.41 -11.67 2.13
C VAL A 477 6.30 -10.63 1.45
N HIS A 478 7.45 -11.09 0.93
CA HIS A 478 8.37 -10.22 0.19
C HIS A 478 7.82 -9.83 -1.18
N LEU A 479 8.15 -8.62 -1.63
CA LEU A 479 7.70 -8.11 -2.93
C LEU A 479 8.11 -9.02 -4.10
N ARG A 480 9.27 -9.68 -4.01
CA ARG A 480 9.75 -10.65 -5.02
C ARG A 480 8.86 -11.88 -5.15
N ASP A 481 8.09 -12.22 -4.13
CA ASP A 481 7.24 -13.41 -4.11
C ASP A 481 5.80 -13.12 -4.59
N LEU A 482 5.52 -11.85 -4.96
CA LEU A 482 4.22 -11.38 -5.40
C LEU A 482 4.10 -11.33 -6.91
N ASN A 483 2.95 -11.77 -7.44
CA ASN A 483 2.71 -11.85 -8.87
C ASN A 483 2.83 -10.49 -9.58
N LYS A 484 2.33 -9.42 -8.97
CA LYS A 484 2.28 -8.08 -9.57
C LYS A 484 3.64 -7.41 -9.78
N PHE A 485 4.67 -7.82 -9.04
CA PHE A 485 6.03 -7.27 -9.19
C PHE A 485 6.88 -7.97 -10.25
N TRP A 486 6.24 -8.72 -11.16
CA TRP A 486 6.87 -9.37 -12.29
C TRP A 486 6.18 -8.95 -13.58
N ASP A 487 6.97 -8.60 -14.59
CA ASP A 487 6.46 -8.23 -15.89
C ASP A 487 5.93 -9.45 -16.68
N SER A 488 5.33 -9.20 -17.83
CA SER A 488 4.80 -10.25 -18.69
C SER A 488 5.88 -11.18 -19.28
N GLN A 489 7.15 -10.77 -19.21
CA GLN A 489 8.31 -11.54 -19.66
C GLN A 489 8.96 -12.37 -18.55
N GLY A 490 8.42 -12.29 -17.34
CA GLY A 490 8.93 -12.99 -16.16
C GLY A 490 10.16 -12.35 -15.53
N ARG A 491 10.40 -11.05 -15.75
CA ARG A 491 11.47 -10.29 -15.10
C ARG A 491 10.91 -9.62 -13.85
N PHE A 492 11.70 -9.61 -12.79
CA PHE A 492 11.36 -8.94 -11.54
C PHE A 492 11.60 -7.43 -11.64
N LEU A 493 10.59 -6.62 -11.29
CA LEU A 493 10.63 -5.16 -11.45
C LEU A 493 11.62 -4.45 -10.51
N LEU A 494 11.92 -5.04 -9.34
CA LEU A 494 12.81 -4.48 -8.34
C LEU A 494 14.18 -5.17 -8.33
N THR A 495 14.70 -5.59 -9.49
CA THR A 495 16.07 -6.12 -9.62
C THR A 495 17.08 -5.10 -9.08
N ASP A 496 16.85 -3.82 -9.39
CA ASP A 496 17.51 -2.68 -8.79
C ASP A 496 16.51 -1.88 -7.92
N PRO A 497 16.98 -1.18 -6.87
CA PRO A 497 16.11 -0.33 -6.06
C PRO A 497 15.39 0.72 -6.92
N GLN A 498 14.07 0.83 -6.76
CA GLN A 498 13.23 1.77 -7.51
C GLN A 498 12.64 2.83 -6.59
N THR A 499 12.58 4.06 -7.08
CA THR A 499 12.00 5.18 -6.33
C THR A 499 10.60 5.52 -6.83
N ILE A 500 9.66 5.66 -5.90
CA ILE A 500 8.31 6.16 -6.15
C ILE A 500 8.23 7.57 -5.57
N ASN A 501 7.88 8.55 -6.40
CA ASN A 501 7.59 9.91 -5.99
C ASN A 501 6.09 10.04 -5.71
N ILE A 502 5.76 10.70 -4.61
CA ILE A 502 4.39 10.96 -4.16
C ILE A 502 4.22 12.46 -4.08
N ALA A 503 3.30 13.00 -4.87
CA ALA A 503 2.98 14.42 -4.86
C ALA A 503 1.56 14.64 -4.36
N GLN A 504 1.36 15.75 -3.64
CA GLN A 504 0.06 16.21 -3.18
C GLN A 504 -0.41 17.40 -4.02
N GLY A 505 -1.71 17.55 -4.21
CA GLY A 505 -2.28 18.59 -5.06
C GLY A 505 -2.04 20.04 -4.58
N ASP A 506 -1.46 20.24 -3.40
CA ASP A 506 -0.98 21.55 -2.90
C ASP A 506 0.49 21.86 -3.26
N GLY A 507 1.15 20.97 -4.00
CA GLY A 507 2.53 21.13 -4.45
C GLY A 507 3.58 20.45 -3.58
N LYS A 508 3.21 19.88 -2.42
CA LYS A 508 4.15 19.10 -1.62
C LYS A 508 4.47 17.78 -2.30
N ASN A 509 5.72 17.35 -2.17
CA ASN A 509 6.19 16.09 -2.71
C ASN A 509 7.13 15.38 -1.73
N THR A 510 7.24 14.07 -1.90
CA THR A 510 8.13 13.19 -1.15
C THR A 510 8.43 11.96 -1.99
N SER A 511 9.38 11.14 -1.57
CA SER A 511 9.71 9.90 -2.29
C SER A 511 9.99 8.76 -1.33
N ILE A 512 9.79 7.54 -1.82
CA ILE A 512 10.17 6.30 -1.15
C ILE A 512 10.99 5.45 -2.10
N THR A 513 11.93 4.67 -1.55
CA THR A 513 12.70 3.69 -2.31
C THR A 513 12.29 2.28 -1.90
N LEU A 514 11.98 1.44 -2.87
CA LEU A 514 11.63 0.04 -2.70
C LEU A 514 12.79 -0.86 -3.07
N TYR A 515 12.96 -1.92 -2.29
CA TYR A 515 14.01 -2.93 -2.44
C TYR A 515 13.39 -4.31 -2.70
N ALA A 516 14.13 -5.19 -3.34
CA ALA A 516 13.72 -6.58 -3.57
C ALA A 516 13.38 -7.35 -2.29
N THR A 517 14.03 -7.00 -1.19
CA THR A 517 13.87 -7.63 0.11
C THR A 517 12.72 -7.06 0.94
N ASP A 518 12.11 -5.96 0.50
CA ASP A 518 10.99 -5.37 1.23
C ASP A 518 9.80 -6.35 1.28
N THR A 519 9.11 -6.32 2.40
CA THR A 519 7.83 -7.01 2.62
C THR A 519 6.66 -6.06 2.36
N LEU A 520 5.44 -6.58 2.28
CA LEU A 520 4.24 -5.74 2.21
C LEU A 520 4.08 -4.85 3.46
N ALA A 521 4.54 -5.32 4.64
CA ALA A 521 4.55 -4.51 5.87
C ALA A 521 5.53 -3.32 5.75
N GLU A 522 6.70 -3.53 5.17
CA GLU A 522 7.67 -2.46 4.93
C GLU A 522 7.19 -1.49 3.86
N LEU A 523 6.60 -1.99 2.76
CA LEU A 523 5.94 -1.14 1.75
C LEU A 523 4.85 -0.26 2.39
N ARG A 524 3.97 -0.85 3.23
CA ARG A 524 2.98 -0.10 4.00
C ARG A 524 3.63 0.99 4.84
N SER A 525 4.68 0.63 5.58
CA SER A 525 5.36 1.56 6.50
C SER A 525 5.99 2.72 5.74
N LYS A 526 6.66 2.46 4.61
CA LYS A 526 7.28 3.46 3.74
C LYS A 526 6.23 4.41 3.16
N LEU A 527 5.15 3.88 2.58
CA LEU A 527 4.04 4.67 2.04
C LEU A 527 3.36 5.51 3.13
N ASN A 528 3.09 4.91 4.29
CA ASN A 528 2.48 5.62 5.41
C ASN A 528 3.39 6.76 5.92
N GLY A 529 4.68 6.49 6.10
CA GLY A 529 5.65 7.50 6.52
C GLY A 529 5.79 8.65 5.53
N ALA A 530 5.76 8.35 4.24
CA ALA A 530 5.79 9.35 3.18
C ALA A 530 4.59 10.29 3.23
N ILE A 531 3.37 9.76 3.39
CA ILE A 531 2.16 10.58 3.47
C ILE A 531 2.07 11.32 4.82
N ALA A 532 2.29 10.60 5.92
CA ALA A 532 2.17 11.15 7.26
C ALA A 532 3.18 12.29 7.52
N ASN A 533 4.46 12.00 7.29
CA ASN A 533 5.57 12.87 7.63
C ASN A 533 6.11 13.63 6.42
N GLY A 534 6.32 12.95 5.30
CA GLY A 534 6.86 13.55 4.08
C GLY A 534 5.95 14.65 3.51
N LEU A 535 4.65 14.40 3.42
CA LEU A 535 3.65 15.40 3.02
C LEU A 535 3.13 16.22 4.21
N GLY A 536 3.51 15.88 5.45
CA GLY A 536 3.13 16.62 6.66
C GLY A 536 1.66 16.46 7.07
N GLN A 537 0.97 15.41 6.60
CA GLN A 537 -0.44 15.21 6.92
C GLN A 537 -0.68 14.73 8.36
N ALA A 538 0.30 14.12 9.02
CA ALA A 538 0.19 13.64 10.41
C ALA A 538 -0.13 14.74 11.44
N ARG A 539 0.15 16.01 11.12
CA ARG A 539 -0.19 17.16 11.98
C ARG A 539 -1.69 17.29 12.27
N PHE A 540 -2.55 16.75 11.41
CA PHE A 540 -4.00 16.82 11.53
C PHE A 540 -4.61 15.66 12.32
N ALA A 541 -3.89 14.55 12.47
CA ALA A 541 -4.37 13.38 13.22
C ALA A 541 -3.21 12.60 13.85
N VAL A 542 -2.58 13.18 14.86
CA VAL A 542 -1.42 12.61 15.56
C VAL A 542 -1.72 11.21 16.13
N SER A 543 -2.92 11.01 16.69
CA SER A 543 -3.34 9.72 17.25
C SER A 543 -3.52 8.60 16.22
N HIS A 544 -3.66 8.92 14.94
CA HIS A 544 -3.87 7.98 13.83
C HIS A 544 -2.81 8.11 12.73
N ALA A 545 -1.61 8.54 13.08
CA ALA A 545 -0.50 8.73 12.13
C ALA A 545 -0.11 7.44 11.36
N ASN A 546 -0.47 6.26 11.85
CA ASN A 546 -0.24 4.97 11.21
C ASN A 546 -1.41 4.47 10.35
N SER A 547 -2.48 5.25 10.21
CA SER A 547 -3.71 4.86 9.51
C SER A 547 -3.86 5.45 8.11
N PHE A 548 -2.87 6.21 7.62
CA PHE A 548 -2.87 6.74 6.25
C PHE A 548 -2.79 5.63 5.23
N VAL A 549 -1.97 4.62 5.52
CA VAL A 549 -1.85 3.44 4.67
C VAL A 549 -2.06 2.19 5.53
N THR A 550 -3.05 1.40 5.19
CA THR A 550 -3.34 0.12 5.83
C THR A 550 -3.27 -1.00 4.81
N PHE A 551 -2.67 -2.11 5.18
CA PHE A 551 -2.76 -3.37 4.44
C PHE A 551 -3.83 -4.22 5.09
N VAL A 552 -4.78 -4.70 4.31
CA VAL A 552 -5.91 -5.47 4.79
C VAL A 552 -5.53 -6.95 4.75
N GLU A 553 -5.29 -7.55 5.91
CA GLU A 553 -5.01 -8.99 6.02
C GLU A 553 -6.31 -9.81 6.08
N GLU A 554 -7.26 -9.32 6.87
CA GLU A 554 -8.60 -9.92 7.00
C GLU A 554 -9.64 -8.84 6.69
N GLY A 555 -10.57 -9.14 5.81
CA GLY A 555 -11.64 -8.22 5.49
C GLY A 555 -12.50 -7.91 6.70
N THR A 556 -12.90 -6.65 6.88
CA THR A 556 -13.89 -6.29 7.91
C THR A 556 -15.24 -6.88 7.55
N LYS A 557 -15.98 -7.36 8.55
CA LYS A 557 -17.35 -7.89 8.37
C LYS A 557 -18.40 -6.80 8.09
N GLN A 558 -17.97 -5.52 8.03
CA GLN A 558 -18.88 -4.39 7.80
C GLN A 558 -19.05 -4.13 6.30
N GLU A 559 -20.27 -4.05 5.86
CA GLU A 559 -20.64 -3.90 4.44
C GLU A 559 -20.17 -2.58 3.79
N TYR A 560 -19.79 -1.56 4.56
CA TYR A 560 -19.54 -0.20 4.07
C TYR A 560 -18.14 0.34 4.33
N GLY A 561 -17.26 -0.43 4.98
CA GLY A 561 -15.89 0.01 5.27
C GLY A 561 -14.96 -0.09 4.06
N LEU A 562 -13.90 0.71 4.04
CA LEU A 562 -12.90 0.63 2.98
C LEU A 562 -12.05 -0.66 3.06
N GLU A 563 -11.87 -1.21 4.26
CA GLU A 563 -11.02 -2.39 4.53
C GLU A 563 -11.80 -3.70 4.42
N THR A 564 -12.45 -3.95 3.29
CA THR A 564 -13.33 -5.13 3.11
C THR A 564 -12.67 -6.29 2.39
N VAL A 565 -11.61 -6.03 1.60
CA VAL A 565 -11.00 -7.04 0.73
C VAL A 565 -9.58 -7.35 1.19
N PRO A 566 -9.29 -8.59 1.62
CA PRO A 566 -7.94 -9.00 2.00
C PRO A 566 -6.94 -8.88 0.85
N GLY A 567 -5.67 -8.66 1.21
CA GLY A 567 -4.58 -8.56 0.25
C GLY A 567 -4.51 -7.21 -0.49
N THR A 568 -5.21 -6.18 -0.01
CA THR A 568 -5.21 -4.84 -0.62
C THR A 568 -4.63 -3.78 0.30
N PHE A 569 -4.01 -2.75 -0.27
CA PHE A 569 -3.72 -1.51 0.46
C PHE A 569 -4.86 -0.53 0.32
N ILE A 570 -5.11 0.21 1.38
CA ILE A 570 -5.93 1.42 1.37
C ILE A 570 -5.01 2.58 1.69
N ILE A 571 -5.00 3.57 0.80
CA ILE A 571 -4.21 4.80 0.93
C ILE A 571 -5.17 5.97 1.08
N ARG A 572 -4.98 6.78 2.12
CA ARG A 572 -5.90 7.86 2.50
C ARG A 572 -5.17 9.19 2.53
N SER A 573 -5.81 10.22 2.02
CA SER A 573 -5.47 11.61 2.28
C SER A 573 -6.32 12.15 3.43
N MET A 574 -5.88 13.24 4.06
CA MET A 574 -6.68 13.98 5.05
C MET A 574 -7.09 15.36 4.57
N VAL A 575 -6.54 15.81 3.46
CA VAL A 575 -6.83 17.13 2.89
C VAL A 575 -7.95 16.98 1.87
N ALA A 576 -9.01 17.78 2.02
CA ALA A 576 -10.13 17.77 1.10
C ALA A 576 -9.79 18.43 -0.24
N GLY A 577 -10.55 18.05 -1.26
CA GLY A 577 -10.50 18.68 -2.57
C GLY A 577 -9.23 18.43 -3.36
N ALA A 578 -9.01 19.25 -4.37
CA ALA A 578 -7.87 19.14 -5.27
C ALA A 578 -6.52 19.25 -4.56
N ALA A 579 -6.46 20.05 -3.50
CA ALA A 579 -5.24 20.22 -2.71
C ALA A 579 -4.77 18.96 -1.99
N GLY A 580 -5.69 18.03 -1.70
CA GLY A 580 -5.41 16.78 -1.00
C GLY A 580 -5.21 15.56 -1.89
N ARG A 581 -5.39 15.67 -3.19
CA ARG A 581 -5.20 14.55 -4.12
C ARG A 581 -3.78 14.05 -4.11
N LEU A 582 -3.62 12.73 -4.12
CA LEU A 582 -2.32 12.07 -4.16
C LEU A 582 -2.03 11.58 -5.58
N SER A 583 -0.81 11.82 -6.03
CA SER A 583 -0.30 11.38 -7.34
C SER A 583 0.99 10.60 -7.12
N PHE A 584 1.07 9.42 -7.74
CA PHE A 584 2.20 8.51 -7.64
C PHE A 584 2.89 8.45 -8.99
N SER A 585 4.21 8.58 -8.98
CA SER A 585 5.01 8.55 -10.20
C SER A 585 6.35 7.86 -9.97
N GLY A 586 6.87 7.19 -11.01
CA GLY A 586 8.07 6.38 -10.97
C GLY A 586 8.17 5.50 -12.21
N ASP A 587 8.85 4.37 -12.09
CA ASP A 587 8.85 3.37 -13.13
C ASP A 587 7.42 2.94 -13.47
N GLU A 588 7.09 2.88 -14.77
CA GLU A 588 5.72 2.68 -15.23
C GLU A 588 5.16 1.30 -14.83
N ASP A 589 5.99 0.26 -14.94
CA ASP A 589 5.57 -1.09 -14.61
C ASP A 589 5.39 -1.24 -13.09
N LEU A 590 6.23 -0.55 -12.31
CA LEU A 590 6.10 -0.51 -10.85
C LEU A 590 4.81 0.21 -10.41
N ILE A 591 4.48 1.36 -11.00
CA ILE A 591 3.23 2.07 -10.69
C ILE A 591 2.01 1.25 -11.11
N LYS A 592 2.05 0.58 -12.27
CA LYS A 592 1.01 -0.36 -12.69
C LYS A 592 0.87 -1.55 -11.73
N ALA A 593 1.99 -2.07 -11.20
CA ALA A 593 1.98 -3.15 -10.23
C ALA A 593 1.26 -2.77 -8.92
N LEU A 594 1.32 -1.51 -8.49
CA LEU A 594 0.56 -1.01 -7.35
C LEU A 594 -0.95 -0.96 -7.64
N SER A 595 -1.36 -0.82 -8.91
CA SER A 595 -2.78 -0.81 -9.36
C SER A 595 -3.66 0.11 -8.53
N LEU A 596 -3.23 1.37 -8.33
CA LEU A 596 -3.92 2.35 -7.49
C LEU A 596 -5.19 2.85 -8.17
N ASN A 597 -6.33 2.63 -7.53
CA ASN A 597 -7.64 3.07 -7.99
C ASN A 597 -8.29 3.98 -6.94
N VAL A 598 -8.86 5.10 -7.38
CA VAL A 598 -9.61 6.00 -6.51
C VAL A 598 -10.95 5.34 -6.15
N VAL A 599 -11.18 5.10 -4.85
CA VAL A 599 -12.43 4.53 -4.33
C VAL A 599 -13.29 5.56 -3.63
N GLN A 600 -12.70 6.69 -3.26
CA GLN A 600 -13.38 7.85 -2.71
C GLN A 600 -12.81 9.12 -3.34
N GLU A 601 -13.63 9.82 -4.11
CA GLU A 601 -13.25 11.07 -4.76
C GLU A 601 -13.10 12.22 -3.75
N ALA A 602 -12.09 13.06 -3.99
CA ALA A 602 -11.92 14.29 -3.23
C ALA A 602 -12.99 15.32 -3.60
N LYS A 603 -13.58 15.98 -2.59
CA LYS A 603 -14.52 17.11 -2.75
C LYS A 603 -14.00 18.32 -2.02
N GLU A 604 -14.09 19.49 -2.66
CA GLU A 604 -13.62 20.74 -2.08
C GLU A 604 -14.36 21.09 -0.79
N ASN A 605 -13.62 21.66 0.16
CA ASN A 605 -14.23 22.38 1.26
C ASN A 605 -14.93 23.62 0.73
N SER A 606 -16.08 23.98 1.26
CA SER A 606 -16.64 25.31 1.10
C SER A 606 -16.59 26.07 2.40
N PHE A 607 -16.35 27.38 2.31
CA PHE A 607 -16.20 28.24 3.47
C PHE A 607 -17.10 29.44 3.35
N THR A 608 -17.75 29.80 4.44
CA THR A 608 -18.50 31.06 4.57
C THR A 608 -17.65 32.02 5.36
N ALA A 609 -17.22 33.11 4.71
CA ALA A 609 -16.39 34.17 5.28
C ALA A 609 -17.21 35.42 5.58
N SER A 610 -16.97 36.03 6.74
CA SER A 610 -17.46 37.35 7.11
C SER A 610 -16.26 38.19 7.54
N ILE A 611 -16.21 39.44 7.07
CA ILE A 611 -15.08 40.33 7.27
C ILE A 611 -15.55 41.58 8.01
N TYR A 612 -14.84 41.93 9.04
CA TYR A 612 -15.11 43.05 9.90
C TYR A 612 -13.90 43.98 9.98
N ASP A 613 -14.11 45.27 10.07
CA ASP A 613 -13.08 46.19 10.52
C ASP A 613 -12.69 45.82 11.95
N ALA A 614 -11.43 45.53 12.19
CA ALA A 614 -10.96 45.06 13.48
C ALA A 614 -10.92 46.19 14.55
N HIS A 615 -10.94 47.47 14.10
CA HIS A 615 -10.89 48.62 14.98
C HIS A 615 -12.27 48.98 15.58
N ASN A 616 -13.30 49.00 14.71
CA ASN A 616 -14.64 49.46 15.11
C ASN A 616 -15.70 48.35 15.04
N GLY A 617 -15.36 47.13 14.56
CA GLY A 617 -16.29 46.02 14.44
C GLY A 617 -17.32 46.17 13.34
N ALA A 618 -17.21 47.17 12.48
CA ALA A 618 -18.14 47.36 11.38
C ALA A 618 -18.00 46.20 10.35
N THR A 619 -19.13 45.75 9.84
CA THR A 619 -19.16 44.69 8.84
C THR A 619 -18.72 45.26 7.50
N VAL A 620 -17.61 44.75 6.95
CA VAL A 620 -17.11 45.08 5.59
C VAL A 620 -17.79 44.15 4.58
N VAL A 621 -17.81 42.83 4.87
CA VAL A 621 -18.40 41.82 4.00
C VAL A 621 -19.13 40.80 4.89
N ASN A 622 -20.34 40.40 4.51
CA ASN A 622 -21.14 39.48 5.28
C ASN A 622 -21.44 38.19 4.49
N ASN A 623 -21.11 37.06 5.08
CA ASN A 623 -21.51 35.71 4.64
C ASN A 623 -21.25 35.40 3.16
N VAL A 624 -20.05 35.66 2.67
CA VAL A 624 -19.64 35.21 1.32
C VAL A 624 -19.20 33.77 1.38
N THR A 625 -19.82 32.91 0.56
CA THR A 625 -19.43 31.50 0.43
C THR A 625 -18.46 31.33 -0.73
N VAL A 626 -17.33 30.69 -0.45
CA VAL A 626 -16.28 30.37 -1.44
C VAL A 626 -16.03 28.87 -1.44
N SER A 627 -15.65 28.33 -2.59
CA SER A 627 -15.16 26.97 -2.73
C SER A 627 -13.63 26.97 -2.71
N GLY A 628 -13.04 26.13 -1.88
CA GLY A 628 -11.59 26.17 -1.64
C GLY A 628 -11.19 27.26 -0.63
N ASN A 629 -9.90 27.37 -0.35
CA ASN A 629 -9.34 28.21 0.71
C ASN A 629 -8.89 29.62 0.27
N GLN A 630 -9.51 30.16 -0.77
CA GLN A 630 -9.14 31.47 -1.32
C GLN A 630 -10.33 32.45 -1.36
N LEU A 631 -10.14 33.63 -0.80
CA LEU A 631 -11.04 34.78 -0.90
C LEU A 631 -10.52 35.70 -2.01
N ILE A 632 -10.99 35.49 -3.23
CA ILE A 632 -10.52 36.24 -4.40
C ILE A 632 -11.31 37.56 -4.50
N GLY A 633 -10.63 38.70 -4.28
CA GLY A 633 -11.24 40.02 -4.39
C GLY A 633 -12.38 40.30 -3.43
N VAL A 634 -12.52 39.53 -2.35
CA VAL A 634 -13.63 39.62 -1.39
C VAL A 634 -13.47 40.81 -0.45
N ILE A 635 -12.25 41.08 0.06
CA ILE A 635 -11.95 42.20 0.93
C ILE A 635 -11.85 43.49 0.10
N HIS A 636 -11.07 43.41 -0.96
CA HIS A 636 -10.85 44.49 -1.92
C HIS A 636 -10.61 43.87 -3.31
N PRO A 637 -11.07 44.43 -4.42
CA PRO A 637 -10.94 43.82 -5.74
C PRO A 637 -9.51 43.43 -6.13
N ASN A 638 -8.50 44.10 -5.56
CA ASN A 638 -7.09 43.82 -5.81
C ASN A 638 -6.40 42.99 -4.70
N VAL A 639 -7.12 42.41 -3.75
CA VAL A 639 -6.55 41.61 -2.65
C VAL A 639 -7.16 40.22 -2.66
N ASP A 640 -6.32 39.22 -2.83
CA ASP A 640 -6.67 37.83 -2.66
C ASP A 640 -6.10 37.35 -1.32
N VAL A 641 -6.87 36.61 -0.55
CA VAL A 641 -6.43 36.03 0.72
C VAL A 641 -6.52 34.53 0.63
N GLU A 642 -5.43 33.85 0.91
CA GLU A 642 -5.36 32.40 1.07
C GLU A 642 -5.19 32.07 2.54
N PHE A 643 -6.01 31.16 3.05
CA PHE A 643 -5.97 30.69 4.43
C PHE A 643 -5.77 29.18 4.48
N ASP A 644 -5.53 28.61 5.68
CA ASP A 644 -5.33 27.17 5.83
C ASP A 644 -6.53 26.38 5.25
N PRO A 645 -6.34 25.47 4.30
CA PRO A 645 -7.41 24.64 3.75
C PRO A 645 -8.13 23.80 4.82
N MET A 646 -7.55 23.66 6.01
CA MET A 646 -8.14 23.00 7.18
C MET A 646 -8.70 23.99 8.21
N ALA A 647 -8.80 25.29 7.89
CA ALA A 647 -9.39 26.28 8.79
C ALA A 647 -10.81 25.86 9.22
N ASN A 648 -11.10 25.91 10.53
CA ASN A 648 -12.36 25.49 11.12
C ASN A 648 -12.74 24.00 10.86
N ILE A 649 -11.77 23.16 10.47
CA ILE A 649 -11.98 21.74 10.20
C ILE A 649 -11.13 20.91 11.14
N LYS A 650 -11.71 19.86 11.74
CA LYS A 650 -11.01 18.80 12.45
C LYS A 650 -11.15 17.48 11.70
N VAL A 651 -10.18 16.62 11.85
CA VAL A 651 -10.20 15.27 11.29
C VAL A 651 -10.50 14.29 12.42
N GLU A 652 -11.45 13.41 12.20
CA GLU A 652 -11.79 12.32 13.12
C GLU A 652 -11.67 10.98 12.38
N TRP A 653 -11.24 9.96 13.10
CA TRP A 653 -11.23 8.60 12.57
C TRP A 653 -12.62 7.97 12.77
N ASN A 654 -13.22 7.49 11.70
CA ASN A 654 -14.47 6.74 11.73
C ASN A 654 -14.16 5.23 11.72
N GLU A 655 -14.38 4.58 12.86
CA GLU A 655 -14.12 3.14 13.01
C GLU A 655 -14.99 2.27 12.09
N ASN A 656 -16.22 2.71 11.79
CA ASN A 656 -17.14 1.96 10.94
C ASN A 656 -16.73 2.00 9.47
N LEU A 657 -16.34 3.17 8.98
CA LEU A 657 -15.90 3.35 7.59
C LEU A 657 -14.42 3.04 7.41
N ARG A 658 -13.67 2.87 8.51
CA ARG A 658 -12.21 2.72 8.49
C ARG A 658 -11.56 3.80 7.63
N ASN A 659 -11.97 5.06 7.87
CA ASN A 659 -11.55 6.21 7.09
C ASN A 659 -11.54 7.48 7.95
N PHE A 660 -10.88 8.53 7.45
CA PHE A 660 -10.88 9.85 8.04
C PHE A 660 -12.12 10.64 7.60
N GLU A 661 -12.81 11.25 8.57
CA GLU A 661 -13.91 12.17 8.33
C GLU A 661 -13.51 13.59 8.71
N LEU A 662 -13.81 14.53 7.84
CA LEU A 662 -13.62 15.94 8.10
C LEU A 662 -14.90 16.50 8.73
N LYS A 663 -14.76 17.14 9.89
CA LYS A 663 -15.89 17.73 10.64
C LYS A 663 -15.64 19.18 10.95
N LYS A 664 -16.70 19.98 10.93
CA LYS A 664 -16.65 21.37 11.33
C LYS A 664 -16.33 21.51 12.83
N ILE A 665 -15.48 22.48 13.17
CA ILE A 665 -15.26 22.93 14.55
C ILE A 665 -16.34 23.96 14.91
N ASN A 666 -16.91 23.88 16.11
CA ASN A 666 -18.01 24.75 16.52
C ASN A 666 -17.63 26.24 16.60
N THR A 667 -16.38 26.55 16.99
CA THR A 667 -15.84 27.91 17.01
C THR A 667 -15.32 28.28 15.62
N PRO A 668 -15.79 29.43 15.04
CA PRO A 668 -15.23 29.91 13.78
C PRO A 668 -13.71 30.11 13.86
N TYR A 669 -13.04 29.88 12.74
CA TYR A 669 -11.64 30.27 12.61
C TYR A 669 -11.58 31.80 12.41
N GLU A 670 -10.70 32.49 13.14
CA GLU A 670 -10.54 33.92 13.09
C GLU A 670 -9.09 34.28 12.80
N THR A 671 -8.88 35.16 11.82
CA THR A 671 -7.57 35.74 11.51
C THR A 671 -7.69 37.24 11.30
N ILE A 672 -6.63 37.94 11.62
CA ILE A 672 -6.54 39.40 11.43
C ILE A 672 -5.53 39.67 10.32
N LEU A 673 -5.97 40.36 9.29
CA LEU A 673 -5.16 40.82 8.19
C LEU A 673 -4.96 42.33 8.28
N HIS A 674 -3.71 42.77 8.34
CA HIS A 674 -3.34 44.16 8.26
C HIS A 674 -2.89 44.48 6.84
N LEU A 675 -3.44 45.56 6.24
CA LEU A 675 -3.14 46.02 4.92
C LEU A 675 -2.70 47.49 4.95
N VAL A 676 -1.63 47.79 4.21
CA VAL A 676 -1.10 49.15 4.05
C VAL A 676 -0.78 49.43 2.59
N ASP A 677 -1.17 50.56 2.07
CA ASP A 677 -0.78 51.01 0.73
C ASP A 677 0.72 51.37 0.71
N ASN A 678 1.45 50.82 -0.24
CA ASN A 678 2.87 51.08 -0.47
C ASN A 678 3.16 51.43 -1.95
N SER A 679 2.10 51.86 -2.66
CA SER A 679 2.23 52.19 -4.06
C SER A 679 3.24 53.34 -4.27
N THR A 680 3.99 53.27 -5.34
CA THR A 680 4.97 54.34 -5.67
C THR A 680 4.23 55.48 -6.32
N VAL A 681 4.26 56.63 -5.64
CA VAL A 681 3.58 57.86 -6.09
C VAL A 681 4.53 58.75 -6.82
N PHE A 682 4.16 59.21 -8.00
CA PHE A 682 4.88 60.20 -8.82
C PHE A 682 4.07 61.47 -8.87
N GLN A 683 4.68 62.61 -8.42
CA GLN A 683 4.10 63.92 -8.61
C GLN A 683 4.22 64.33 -10.09
N VAL A 684 3.08 64.54 -10.74
CA VAL A 684 2.99 64.80 -12.19
C VAL A 684 2.50 66.22 -12.51
N GLY A 685 2.22 66.97 -11.50
CA GLY A 685 1.77 68.38 -11.64
C GLY A 685 2.33 69.33 -10.59
N ALA A 686 2.02 70.59 -10.63
CA ALA A 686 2.56 71.63 -9.76
C ALA A 686 1.74 71.80 -8.45
N ASN A 687 0.52 71.22 -8.41
CA ASN A 687 -0.40 71.43 -7.32
C ASN A 687 -0.51 70.15 -6.45
N GLU A 688 -0.98 70.29 -5.23
CA GLU A 688 -1.31 69.18 -4.34
C GLU A 688 -2.37 68.25 -4.96
N GLY A 689 -2.16 66.95 -4.94
CA GLY A 689 -3.07 65.93 -5.49
C GLY A 689 -2.91 65.65 -6.99
N GLU A 690 -2.01 66.34 -7.70
CA GLU A 690 -1.62 66.02 -9.08
C GLU A 690 -0.55 64.94 -9.12
N ASP A 691 -0.91 63.76 -8.56
CA ASP A 691 -0.04 62.59 -8.45
C ASP A 691 -0.61 61.37 -9.21
N VAL A 692 0.28 60.50 -9.67
CA VAL A 692 -0.04 59.21 -10.27
C VAL A 692 0.64 58.12 -9.45
N ALA A 693 -0.15 57.23 -8.92
CA ALA A 693 0.38 56.07 -8.22
C ALA A 693 0.58 54.92 -9.19
N ILE A 694 1.75 54.28 -9.15
CA ILE A 694 2.06 53.04 -9.89
C ILE A 694 2.11 51.89 -8.91
N ASP A 695 1.29 50.89 -9.19
CA ASP A 695 1.19 49.67 -8.45
C ASP A 695 1.56 48.48 -9.33
N ILE A 696 2.39 47.59 -8.80
CA ILE A 696 2.75 46.34 -9.46
C ILE A 696 2.44 45.21 -8.48
N GLY A 697 1.52 44.35 -8.89
CA GLY A 697 1.08 43.21 -8.08
C GLY A 697 2.16 42.15 -7.91
N ASN A 698 1.91 41.24 -6.98
CA ASN A 698 2.79 40.10 -6.74
C ASN A 698 2.76 39.14 -7.94
N MET A 699 3.94 38.91 -8.53
CA MET A 699 4.16 38.05 -9.70
C MET A 699 5.06 36.81 -9.37
N SER A 700 5.18 36.43 -8.10
CA SER A 700 5.86 35.21 -7.69
C SER A 700 5.11 33.98 -8.16
N ALA A 701 5.77 32.85 -8.27
CA ALA A 701 5.16 31.57 -8.63
C ALA A 701 3.98 31.24 -7.72
N ASP A 702 4.09 31.50 -6.41
CA ASP A 702 3.01 31.28 -5.43
C ASP A 702 1.77 32.14 -5.72
N ALA A 703 1.93 33.46 -5.93
CA ALA A 703 0.85 34.38 -6.24
C ALA A 703 0.16 34.08 -7.58
N LEU A 704 0.90 33.50 -8.52
CA LEU A 704 0.40 33.07 -9.82
C LEU A 704 -0.25 31.67 -9.77
N GLY A 705 -0.18 30.97 -8.63
CA GLY A 705 -0.71 29.61 -8.45
C GLY A 705 0.22 28.51 -8.97
N GLY A 706 1.47 28.84 -9.28
CA GLY A 706 2.47 27.92 -9.84
C GLY A 706 2.81 26.75 -8.91
N THR A 707 2.74 26.94 -7.60
CA THR A 707 2.97 25.87 -6.61
C THR A 707 2.02 24.70 -6.76
N ARG A 708 0.82 24.91 -7.31
CA ARG A 708 -0.21 23.89 -7.57
C ARG A 708 -0.12 23.25 -8.96
N VAL A 709 0.87 23.65 -9.77
CA VAL A 709 1.09 23.08 -11.10
C VAL A 709 1.81 21.75 -10.94
N ILE A 710 1.08 20.64 -11.09
CA ILE A 710 1.55 19.27 -11.05
C ILE A 710 1.16 18.59 -12.35
N VAL A 711 2.11 17.89 -12.97
CA VAL A 711 1.92 17.23 -14.28
C VAL A 711 2.34 15.76 -14.25
N THR A 712 2.47 15.18 -13.06
CA THR A 712 2.90 13.79 -12.86
C THR A 712 1.85 12.76 -13.29
N ASP A 713 0.60 13.18 -13.44
CA ASP A 713 -0.49 12.38 -14.01
C ASP A 713 -1.34 13.23 -14.96
N ARG A 714 -2.12 12.56 -15.82
CA ARG A 714 -2.96 13.22 -16.84
C ARG A 714 -3.95 14.19 -16.25
N THR A 715 -4.62 13.82 -15.17
CA THR A 715 -5.69 14.63 -14.56
C THR A 715 -5.13 15.89 -13.92
N SER A 716 -4.00 15.77 -13.24
CA SER A 716 -3.28 16.90 -12.66
C SER A 716 -2.72 17.81 -13.75
N ALA A 717 -2.17 17.25 -14.83
CA ALA A 717 -1.68 18.02 -15.98
C ALA A 717 -2.81 18.82 -16.67
N ALA A 718 -3.99 18.22 -16.85
CA ALA A 718 -5.15 18.93 -17.40
C ALA A 718 -5.60 20.10 -16.52
N ARG A 719 -5.55 19.99 -15.19
CA ARG A 719 -5.81 21.10 -14.25
C ARG A 719 -4.72 22.16 -14.28
N ALA A 720 -3.46 21.74 -14.42
CA ALA A 720 -2.34 22.68 -14.53
C ALA A 720 -2.50 23.66 -15.69
N ILE A 721 -3.07 23.24 -16.81
CA ILE A 721 -3.38 24.12 -17.95
C ILE A 721 -4.28 25.29 -17.53
N SER A 722 -5.39 25.02 -16.82
CA SER A 722 -6.31 26.06 -16.36
C SER A 722 -5.66 27.01 -15.35
N ILE A 723 -4.79 26.51 -14.48
CA ILE A 723 -4.04 27.34 -13.52
C ILE A 723 -3.09 28.28 -14.28
N LEU A 724 -2.38 27.75 -15.28
CA LEU A 724 -1.44 28.52 -16.08
C LEU A 724 -2.12 29.53 -17.01
N ASP A 725 -3.28 29.21 -17.56
CA ASP A 725 -4.09 30.17 -18.34
C ASP A 725 -4.48 31.38 -17.46
N ASN A 726 -4.89 31.13 -16.22
CA ASN A 726 -5.18 32.20 -15.26
C ASN A 726 -3.93 33.03 -14.89
N ALA A 727 -2.78 32.38 -14.72
CA ALA A 727 -1.51 33.05 -14.45
C ALA A 727 -1.08 33.93 -15.62
N ILE A 728 -1.17 33.42 -16.84
CA ILE A 728 -0.86 34.17 -18.08
C ILE A 728 -1.78 35.42 -18.20
N ALA A 729 -3.09 35.23 -17.89
CA ALA A 729 -4.03 36.36 -17.91
C ALA A 729 -3.68 37.42 -16.86
N LYS A 730 -3.29 37.02 -15.64
CA LYS A 730 -2.82 37.95 -14.58
C LYS A 730 -1.58 38.75 -15.02
N VAL A 731 -0.56 38.08 -15.55
CA VAL A 731 0.67 38.70 -16.04
C VAL A 731 0.37 39.65 -17.22
N SER A 732 -0.47 39.23 -18.18
CA SER A 732 -0.88 40.05 -19.34
C SER A 732 -1.62 41.31 -18.90
N THR A 733 -2.52 41.18 -17.90
CA THR A 733 -3.22 42.34 -17.32
C THR A 733 -2.24 43.31 -16.67
N GLN A 734 -1.25 42.79 -15.92
CA GLN A 734 -0.24 43.66 -15.29
C GLN A 734 0.65 44.36 -16.32
N ARG A 735 1.05 43.69 -17.39
CA ARG A 735 1.79 44.25 -18.51
C ARG A 735 1.00 45.38 -19.18
N ALA A 736 -0.30 45.14 -19.45
CA ALA A 736 -1.17 46.14 -20.02
C ALA A 736 -1.29 47.38 -19.13
N LYS A 737 -1.38 47.22 -17.80
CA LYS A 737 -1.37 48.34 -16.84
C LYS A 737 -0.06 49.13 -16.89
N ILE A 738 1.08 48.44 -16.89
CA ILE A 738 2.39 49.09 -16.96
C ILE A 738 2.53 49.86 -18.28
N GLY A 739 2.13 49.27 -19.42
CA GLY A 739 2.11 49.95 -20.71
C GLY A 739 1.23 51.21 -20.73
N ALA A 740 0.03 51.11 -20.08
CA ALA A 740 -0.85 52.28 -19.94
C ALA A 740 -0.20 53.38 -19.07
N PHE A 741 0.46 53.01 -17.96
CA PHE A 741 1.22 53.96 -17.14
C PHE A 741 2.37 54.60 -17.91
N GLN A 742 3.11 53.82 -18.69
CA GLN A 742 4.20 54.33 -19.51
C GLN A 742 3.71 55.39 -20.50
N ASN A 743 2.66 55.09 -21.26
CA ASN A 743 2.04 56.03 -22.18
C ASN A 743 1.52 57.28 -21.46
N SER A 744 0.86 57.11 -20.31
CA SER A 744 0.36 58.24 -19.50
C SER A 744 1.48 59.14 -19.02
N LEU A 745 2.59 58.58 -18.54
CA LEU A 745 3.76 59.31 -18.09
C LEU A 745 4.45 60.03 -19.26
N GLU A 746 4.56 59.42 -20.44
CA GLU A 746 5.11 60.06 -21.65
C GLU A 746 4.30 61.29 -22.06
N HIS A 747 2.96 61.18 -22.08
CA HIS A 747 2.08 62.32 -22.32
C HIS A 747 2.22 63.39 -21.24
N THR A 748 2.34 63.00 -19.98
CA THR A 748 2.54 63.90 -18.86
C THR A 748 3.87 64.65 -18.98
N VAL A 749 4.97 63.98 -19.28
CA VAL A 749 6.28 64.59 -19.52
C VAL A 749 6.21 65.63 -20.67
N THR A 750 5.52 65.27 -21.78
CA THR A 750 5.33 66.18 -22.91
C THR A 750 4.53 67.38 -22.48
N ASN A 751 3.43 67.23 -21.72
CA ASN A 751 2.61 68.33 -21.20
C ASN A 751 3.40 69.25 -20.24
N LEU A 752 4.15 68.60 -19.31
CA LEU A 752 4.99 69.32 -18.33
C LEU A 752 6.09 70.07 -19.02
N THR A 753 6.72 69.55 -20.07
CA THR A 753 7.73 70.19 -20.87
C THR A 753 7.14 71.43 -21.57
N THR A 754 5.97 71.28 -22.20
CA THR A 754 5.24 72.41 -22.85
C THR A 754 4.83 73.45 -21.83
N THR A 755 4.30 73.04 -20.66
CA THR A 755 3.91 73.96 -19.60
C THR A 755 5.13 74.70 -19.05
N GLY A 756 6.24 74.02 -18.85
CA GLY A 756 7.51 74.57 -18.37
C GLY A 756 8.05 75.62 -19.40
N THR A 757 8.01 75.26 -20.66
CA THR A 757 8.40 76.23 -21.72
C THR A 757 7.52 77.50 -21.74
N ASN A 758 6.21 77.32 -21.60
CA ASN A 758 5.24 78.37 -21.51
C ASN A 758 5.45 79.25 -20.27
N LEU A 759 5.70 78.63 -19.10
CA LEU A 759 5.98 79.38 -17.87
C LEU A 759 7.30 80.15 -17.93
N THR A 760 8.34 79.51 -18.47
CA THR A 760 9.64 80.20 -18.69
C THR A 760 9.47 81.37 -19.61
N ALA A 761 8.70 81.22 -20.71
CA ALA A 761 8.39 82.34 -21.62
C ALA A 761 7.54 83.44 -20.96
N ALA A 762 6.63 83.07 -20.04
CA ALA A 762 5.86 84.04 -19.25
C ALA A 762 6.72 84.71 -18.17
N GLU A 763 7.59 84.00 -17.52
CA GLU A 763 8.58 84.55 -16.56
C GLU A 763 9.51 85.52 -17.25
N SER A 764 10.05 85.16 -18.43
CA SER A 764 10.89 85.95 -19.22
C SER A 764 10.21 87.32 -19.54
N ARG A 765 8.91 87.21 -19.97
CA ARG A 765 8.13 88.47 -20.25
C ARG A 765 7.90 89.32 -19.04
N ILE A 766 7.88 88.80 -17.85
CA ILE A 766 7.67 89.58 -16.60
C ILE A 766 8.99 90.05 -16.02
N ARG A 767 10.00 89.19 -16.04
CA ARG A 767 11.27 89.50 -15.36
C ARG A 767 12.36 90.08 -16.26
N ASP A 768 12.36 89.72 -17.51
CA ASP A 768 13.43 90.16 -18.41
C ASP A 768 13.20 91.59 -18.81
N ALA A 769 14.17 92.45 -18.62
CA ALA A 769 14.17 93.83 -19.10
C ALA A 769 14.51 93.82 -20.59
N ASP A 770 13.70 94.53 -21.39
CA ASP A 770 14.07 94.85 -22.77
C ASP A 770 15.31 95.75 -22.73
N MET A 771 16.48 95.13 -22.93
CA MET A 771 17.76 95.82 -22.90
C MET A 771 17.84 97.00 -23.87
N SER A 772 17.14 96.90 -25.01
CA SER A 772 17.07 97.97 -25.96
C SER A 772 16.31 99.16 -25.40
N GLN A 773 15.15 98.89 -24.73
CA GLN A 773 14.31 99.92 -24.11
C GLN A 773 14.99 100.50 -22.86
N GLU A 774 15.63 99.67 -22.02
CA GLU A 774 16.39 100.13 -20.86
C GLU A 774 17.64 100.88 -21.25
N MET A 775 18.34 100.49 -22.33
CA MET A 775 19.45 101.31 -22.87
C MET A 775 18.95 102.60 -23.46
N LEU A 776 17.81 102.63 -24.13
CA LEU A 776 17.17 103.87 -24.56
C LEU A 776 16.80 104.74 -23.34
N ASN A 777 16.19 104.19 -22.31
CA ASN A 777 15.88 104.96 -21.11
C ASN A 777 17.16 105.42 -20.41
N PHE A 778 18.20 104.61 -20.31
CA PHE A 778 19.48 104.94 -19.74
C PHE A 778 20.14 106.11 -20.53
N THR A 779 20.19 105.99 -21.86
CA THR A 779 20.72 106.97 -22.73
C THR A 779 19.93 108.30 -22.60
N LYS A 780 18.60 108.26 -22.62
CA LYS A 780 17.72 109.38 -22.36
C LYS A 780 18.00 110.05 -21.00
N LEU A 781 18.06 109.26 -19.91
CA LEU A 781 18.36 109.78 -18.58
C LEU A 781 19.75 110.34 -18.49
N GLN A 782 20.74 109.76 -19.19
CA GLN A 782 22.11 110.30 -19.28
C GLN A 782 22.14 111.62 -19.99
N ILE A 783 21.44 111.73 -21.13
CA ILE A 783 21.30 112.98 -21.88
C ILE A 783 20.59 114.05 -21.01
N LEU A 784 19.49 113.65 -20.31
CA LEU A 784 18.78 114.57 -19.44
C LEU A 784 19.65 115.03 -18.26
N SER A 785 20.45 114.13 -17.69
CA SER A 785 21.40 114.46 -16.62
C SER A 785 22.48 115.39 -17.09
N GLN A 786 23.06 115.15 -18.29
CA GLN A 786 24.04 116.03 -18.89
C GLN A 786 23.43 117.38 -19.26
N SER A 787 22.23 117.39 -19.83
CA SER A 787 21.52 118.62 -20.15
C SER A 787 21.14 119.37 -18.88
N GLY A 788 20.67 118.61 -17.81
CA GLY A 788 20.33 119.21 -16.56
C GLY A 788 21.56 119.88 -15.88
N THR A 789 22.69 119.15 -15.89
CA THR A 789 23.95 119.73 -15.37
C THR A 789 24.42 120.90 -16.18
N ALA A 790 24.30 120.87 -17.50
CA ALA A 790 24.58 121.96 -18.34
C ALA A 790 23.66 123.22 -18.08
N MET A 791 22.36 122.89 -17.97
CA MET A 791 21.37 123.94 -17.60
C MET A 791 21.61 124.50 -16.20
N LEU A 792 22.00 123.69 -15.23
CA LEU A 792 22.40 124.14 -13.88
C LEU A 792 23.67 125.05 -13.94
N ALA A 793 24.66 124.58 -14.69
CA ALA A 793 25.86 125.42 -14.93
C ALA A 793 25.49 126.75 -15.56
N GLN A 794 24.60 126.79 -16.58
CA GLN A 794 24.10 128.00 -17.20
C GLN A 794 23.24 128.90 -16.26
N ALA A 795 22.36 128.18 -15.47
CA ALA A 795 21.55 128.90 -14.44
C ALA A 795 22.43 129.52 -13.37
N ASN A 796 23.54 128.85 -13.00
CA ASN A 796 24.50 129.41 -12.01
C ASN A 796 25.35 130.58 -12.60
N GLN A 797 25.51 130.68 -13.91
CA GLN A 797 26.14 131.70 -14.56
C GLN A 797 25.26 132.99 -14.65
N LEU A 798 23.92 132.83 -14.76
CA LEU A 798 22.94 133.90 -14.77
C LEU A 798 23.07 134.86 -13.54
N PRO A 799 23.14 134.35 -12.32
CA PRO A 799 23.40 135.33 -11.19
C PRO A 799 24.74 136.01 -11.16
N GLN A 800 25.79 135.28 -11.73
CA GLN A 800 27.10 135.94 -11.86
C GLN A 800 27.10 136.98 -12.88
N THR A 801 26.40 136.86 -14.04
CA THR A 801 26.24 137.87 -15.01
C THR A 801 25.36 139.02 -14.53
N VAL A 802 24.32 138.68 -13.72
CA VAL A 802 23.51 139.78 -13.07
C VAL A 802 24.39 140.52 -12.02
N LEU A 803 25.29 139.86 -11.25
CA LEU A 803 26.17 140.42 -10.27
C LEU A 803 27.25 141.25 -10.94
N SER A 804 27.71 140.78 -12.08
CA SER A 804 28.69 141.69 -12.89
C SER A 804 28.05 142.86 -13.45
N LEU A 805 26.73 142.92 -13.84
CA LEU A 805 25.97 144.03 -14.27
C LEU A 805 25.55 144.89 -13.19
N ILE A 806 25.57 144.54 -11.96
CA ILE A 806 25.32 145.43 -10.77
C ILE A 806 26.61 146.04 -10.22
N ARG A 807 27.76 145.47 -10.59
CA ARG A 807 29.08 145.99 -10.17
C ARG A 807 29.84 146.93 -11.24
N GLY A 808 29.27 146.98 -12.36
CA GLY A 808 29.79 147.93 -13.44
C GLY A 808 29.07 149.20 -13.54
#